data_5ccdd0cc3ce6f82ab5be58a7f6d1caf1
#
_entry.id   5ccdd0cc3ce6f82ab5be58a7f6d1caf1
#
_cell.length_a   1.000
_cell.length_b   1.000
_cell.length_c   1.000
_cell.angle_alpha   90.00
_cell.angle_beta   90.00
_cell.angle_gamma   90.00
#
_symmetry.space_group_name_H-M   'P 1'
#
loop_
_entity.id
_entity.type
_entity.pdbx_description
1 polymer ?
#
loop_
_entity_poly.entity_id
_entity_poly.type
_entity_poly.pdbx_seq_one_letter_code
_entity_poly.pdbx_strand_id
1 'polypeptide(L)'
;MQEQYRPDLLEPEVQKFWQDNKTFKAVQDNNKEKYYCLSMFPYPSGRLHMGHVRNYTIGDVVSRYQRMKGKNVLQPFGWDAFGLPAEGAAVKNNTAPAKWTYENIAYMKKQLQLLGFGFDWDREIATCKPDYYKWEQWFFTELYKKGLVYKKTSTVNWCPNDKTVLANEQVHEGCCWRCDTPVEQKEIPQWFIKITDYAEQLLGGLDQLPQWPEQVKTMQRNWIGRSEGVEITFDIKDTNEKLAVYTTRPDTFYGVSYVAVAAAHPLATLAAKNHPELAQFIQEAKNTKVAEADIATMEKKGMATGLYAVHPLTGEQVPVWVANFVLMHYGTGAVMAVPAHDQRDFEFAQKYHLPIKQVIEPMNGEEIDLTKQAFTEHGKLIYSGEFDGLTFEAAFNGIADKLEQLGVGKRQVNYRLRDWGVSRQRYWGAPIPMLTLENGDVVPAPMEDLPIILPEDVVMDGVNSPIKADPEWAKTTYQGKPALKETDTFDTFMESSWYYARYTCPQYQQGMLNSEEANYWLPVDQYIGGIEHATMHLLYFRFFHKLLRDAGFVTSDEPADKLLCQGMVLADAFYYTSPTNERIWVSPTKVTLERDDKGRIVKAVDDEGHELVHTGMTKMSKSKNNGIDPQEMVEKYGADTVRLFMMFASPAEMTLEWQESGVEGAKRFLARVWNLVFEYNKNPTKTAVNPTALSSTQKALRRDVHKTIAKVSDDIGRRQTFNTAIAAIMELMNKLTRAPLNDEQDRAIMAEALSAVVRMLYPITPHICFRLWQELGNQDAIDFAPWVEADPDAMIEDEKLIVVQVNGKVRGKVTVAAEADEESVKAIAFADENVKRFTDGMQIVKVIYVAGKLLNVVVKPQ
;
A
#
# COMPACT_ATOMS: atom_id res chain seq x y z
N MET A 1 -27.88 -25.90 23.86
CA MET A 1 -26.51 -25.72 23.32
C MET A 1 -25.87 -27.10 23.08
N GLN A 2 -25.33 -27.33 21.91
CA GLN A 2 -24.58 -28.54 21.58
C GLN A 2 -23.23 -28.56 22.31
N GLU A 3 -22.78 -29.77 22.70
CA GLU A 3 -21.50 -29.91 23.42
C GLU A 3 -20.29 -29.62 22.52
N GLN A 4 -20.34 -30.11 21.26
CA GLN A 4 -19.21 -29.95 20.34
C GLN A 4 -19.34 -28.72 19.48
N TYR A 5 -18.21 -28.02 19.31
CA TYR A 5 -18.09 -26.93 18.34
C TYR A 5 -18.07 -27.51 16.91
N ARG A 6 -19.08 -27.17 16.13
CA ARG A 6 -19.28 -27.66 14.76
C ARG A 6 -19.38 -26.48 13.81
N PRO A 7 -18.25 -25.89 13.35
CA PRO A 7 -18.29 -24.76 12.41
C PRO A 7 -18.97 -25.09 11.10
N ASP A 8 -18.89 -26.32 10.61
CA ASP A 8 -19.54 -26.78 9.39
C ASP A 8 -21.08 -26.64 9.42
N LEU A 9 -21.69 -26.76 10.59
CA LEU A 9 -23.13 -26.58 10.78
C LEU A 9 -23.47 -25.13 11.17
N LEU A 10 -22.62 -24.51 11.99
CA LEU A 10 -22.86 -23.20 12.57
C LEU A 10 -22.73 -22.06 11.55
N GLU A 11 -21.67 -22.07 10.77
CA GLU A 11 -21.33 -20.92 9.90
C GLU A 11 -22.37 -20.68 8.80
N PRO A 12 -22.86 -21.71 8.08
CA PRO A 12 -23.93 -21.51 7.11
C PRO A 12 -25.21 -20.94 7.71
N GLU A 13 -25.56 -21.36 8.93
CA GLU A 13 -26.77 -20.90 9.63
C GLU A 13 -26.66 -19.41 9.99
N VAL A 14 -25.52 -18.98 10.51
CA VAL A 14 -25.27 -17.58 10.86
C VAL A 14 -25.23 -16.70 9.60
N GLN A 15 -24.57 -17.16 8.53
CA GLN A 15 -24.51 -16.46 7.26
C GLN A 15 -25.88 -16.26 6.65
N LYS A 16 -26.74 -17.29 6.75
CA LYS A 16 -28.13 -17.19 6.29
C LYS A 16 -28.90 -16.13 7.07
N PHE A 17 -28.73 -16.06 8.38
CA PHE A 17 -29.34 -15.02 9.23
C PHE A 17 -28.93 -13.62 8.74
N TRP A 18 -27.63 -13.38 8.54
CA TRP A 18 -27.14 -12.08 8.07
C TRP A 18 -27.71 -11.71 6.70
N GLN A 19 -27.80 -12.68 5.79
CA GLN A 19 -28.35 -12.46 4.46
C GLN A 19 -29.86 -12.15 4.51
N ASP A 20 -30.63 -12.95 5.25
CA ASP A 20 -32.09 -12.79 5.33
C ASP A 20 -32.47 -11.45 6.00
N ASN A 21 -31.71 -11.00 6.97
CA ASN A 21 -31.95 -9.75 7.71
C ASN A 21 -31.24 -8.54 7.11
N LYS A 22 -30.47 -8.72 6.06
CA LYS A 22 -29.62 -7.65 5.48
C LYS A 22 -28.89 -6.86 6.57
N THR A 23 -28.23 -7.60 7.46
CA THR A 23 -27.60 -7.08 8.68
C THR A 23 -26.59 -5.96 8.42
N PHE A 24 -25.87 -6.04 7.28
CA PHE A 24 -24.80 -5.12 6.94
C PHE A 24 -25.20 -4.05 5.94
N LYS A 25 -26.49 -3.92 5.65
CA LYS A 25 -26.98 -2.86 4.77
C LYS A 25 -26.75 -1.50 5.40
N ALA A 26 -26.04 -0.62 4.68
CA ALA A 26 -25.75 0.74 5.12
C ALA A 26 -26.77 1.72 4.52
N VAL A 27 -27.31 2.59 5.37
CA VAL A 27 -28.24 3.65 4.97
C VAL A 27 -27.78 4.94 5.63
N GLN A 28 -27.76 6.02 4.87
CA GLN A 28 -27.45 7.35 5.42
C GLN A 28 -28.36 7.65 6.61
N ASP A 29 -27.75 8.06 7.74
CA ASP A 29 -28.48 8.47 8.94
C ASP A 29 -27.73 9.66 9.55
N ASN A 30 -28.28 10.86 9.39
CA ASN A 30 -27.65 12.10 9.84
C ASN A 30 -27.58 12.21 11.37
N ASN A 31 -28.26 11.34 12.12
CA ASN A 31 -28.23 11.31 13.59
C ASN A 31 -27.14 10.38 14.14
N LYS A 32 -26.45 9.67 13.26
CA LYS A 32 -25.34 8.77 13.64
C LYS A 32 -24.04 9.22 13.02
N GLU A 33 -22.96 9.06 13.78
CA GLU A 33 -21.61 9.19 13.24
C GLU A 33 -21.36 8.06 12.24
N LYS A 34 -20.95 8.42 11.03
CA LYS A 34 -20.64 7.44 10.00
C LYS A 34 -19.26 6.84 10.22
N TYR A 35 -19.08 5.65 9.69
CA TYR A 35 -17.75 5.05 9.55
C TYR A 35 -17.66 4.29 8.24
N TYR A 36 -16.81 4.74 7.34
CA TYR A 36 -16.60 4.11 6.04
C TYR A 36 -15.29 3.33 6.08
N CYS A 37 -15.39 2.00 6.09
CA CYS A 37 -14.25 1.10 6.05
C CYS A 37 -14.18 0.42 4.69
N LEU A 38 -13.07 0.60 3.99
CA LEU A 38 -12.91 0.10 2.63
C LEU A 38 -11.59 -0.66 2.48
N SER A 39 -11.68 -1.91 2.06
CA SER A 39 -10.56 -2.68 1.55
C SER A 39 -10.47 -2.48 0.04
N MET A 40 -9.27 -2.38 -0.50
CA MET A 40 -9.08 -2.28 -1.95
C MET A 40 -9.75 -3.48 -2.63
N PHE A 41 -10.59 -3.19 -3.62
CA PHE A 41 -11.34 -4.23 -4.31
C PHE A 41 -10.43 -5.12 -5.17
N PRO A 42 -10.80 -6.40 -5.35
CA PRO A 42 -9.96 -7.31 -6.09
C PRO A 42 -10.21 -7.25 -7.59
N TYR A 43 -9.21 -7.68 -8.35
CA TYR A 43 -9.38 -8.09 -9.72
C TYR A 43 -9.96 -9.52 -9.74
N PRO A 44 -11.03 -9.79 -10.54
CA PRO A 44 -11.64 -11.12 -10.56
C PRO A 44 -10.80 -12.12 -11.38
N SER A 45 -9.74 -12.62 -10.76
CA SER A 45 -8.68 -13.42 -11.40
C SER A 45 -8.93 -14.92 -11.42
N GLY A 46 -10.03 -15.38 -10.81
CA GLY A 46 -10.42 -16.79 -10.78
C GLY A 46 -10.85 -17.27 -9.41
N ARG A 47 -10.00 -17.15 -8.40
CA ARG A 47 -10.31 -17.51 -7.02
C ARG A 47 -9.54 -16.63 -6.06
N LEU A 48 -10.04 -16.54 -4.83
CA LEU A 48 -9.35 -15.81 -3.77
C LEU A 48 -8.01 -16.47 -3.42
N HIS A 49 -7.05 -15.65 -3.02
CA HIS A 49 -5.81 -16.10 -2.38
C HIS A 49 -5.75 -15.58 -0.93
N MET A 50 -4.79 -16.08 -0.17
CA MET A 50 -4.69 -15.76 1.26
C MET A 50 -4.38 -14.29 1.54
N GLY A 51 -3.76 -13.58 0.61
CA GLY A 51 -3.58 -12.12 0.71
C GLY A 51 -4.90 -11.37 0.71
N HIS A 52 -5.84 -11.79 -0.12
CA HIS A 52 -7.22 -11.27 -0.12
C HIS A 52 -7.90 -11.53 1.23
N VAL A 53 -7.80 -12.77 1.73
CA VAL A 53 -8.42 -13.14 3.01
C VAL A 53 -7.88 -12.29 4.14
N ARG A 54 -6.57 -12.05 4.18
CA ARG A 54 -5.94 -11.20 5.21
C ARG A 54 -6.45 -9.77 5.14
N ASN A 55 -6.44 -9.18 3.95
CA ASN A 55 -6.91 -7.80 3.73
C ASN A 55 -8.36 -7.64 4.20
N TYR A 56 -9.24 -8.49 3.69
CA TYR A 56 -10.68 -8.35 3.96
C TYR A 56 -11.04 -8.71 5.40
N THR A 57 -10.28 -9.61 6.03
CA THR A 57 -10.45 -9.89 7.45
C THR A 57 -10.11 -8.68 8.31
N ILE A 58 -9.02 -7.99 8.01
CA ILE A 58 -8.66 -6.74 8.71
C ILE A 58 -9.80 -5.73 8.62
N GLY A 59 -10.30 -5.48 7.42
CA GLY A 59 -11.41 -4.54 7.21
C GLY A 59 -12.68 -4.95 7.94
N ASP A 60 -12.97 -6.24 7.93
CA ASP A 60 -14.16 -6.77 8.59
C ASP A 60 -14.08 -6.64 10.12
N VAL A 61 -12.91 -6.88 10.70
CA VAL A 61 -12.67 -6.68 12.13
C VAL A 61 -12.92 -5.22 12.53
N VAL A 62 -12.34 -4.28 11.78
CA VAL A 62 -12.51 -2.84 12.02
C VAL A 62 -13.99 -2.45 11.90
N SER A 63 -14.66 -2.92 10.86
CA SER A 63 -16.07 -2.59 10.61
C SER A 63 -16.99 -3.11 11.71
N ARG A 64 -16.80 -4.36 12.14
CA ARG A 64 -17.63 -4.96 13.20
C ARG A 64 -17.40 -4.28 14.55
N TYR A 65 -16.16 -3.95 14.86
CA TYR A 65 -15.81 -3.19 16.07
C TYR A 65 -16.50 -1.81 16.07
N GLN A 66 -16.40 -1.08 14.97
CA GLN A 66 -16.99 0.27 14.88
C GLN A 66 -18.52 0.23 14.95
N ARG A 67 -19.14 -0.81 14.40
CA ARG A 67 -20.60 -1.01 14.52
C ARG A 67 -21.00 -1.22 15.98
N MET A 68 -20.23 -2.02 16.72
CA MET A 68 -20.45 -2.22 18.17
C MET A 68 -20.20 -0.94 18.97
N LYS A 69 -19.38 -0.02 18.45
CA LYS A 69 -19.19 1.32 19.05
C LYS A 69 -20.34 2.27 18.74
N GLY A 70 -21.39 1.82 18.05
CA GLY A 70 -22.58 2.60 17.75
C GLY A 70 -22.54 3.41 16.48
N LYS A 71 -21.51 3.27 15.66
CA LYS A 71 -21.37 4.01 14.42
C LYS A 71 -22.20 3.41 13.30
N ASN A 72 -22.55 4.25 12.34
CA ASN A 72 -23.21 3.83 11.09
C ASN A 72 -22.14 3.43 10.09
N VAL A 73 -21.95 2.11 9.90
CA VAL A 73 -20.81 1.56 9.15
C VAL A 73 -21.21 1.27 7.71
N LEU A 74 -20.39 1.79 6.78
CA LEU A 74 -20.41 1.40 5.36
C LEU A 74 -19.19 0.52 5.09
N GLN A 75 -19.44 -0.72 4.66
CA GLN A 75 -18.42 -1.65 4.21
C GLN A 75 -18.87 -2.25 2.88
N PRO A 76 -18.62 -1.56 1.74
CA PRO A 76 -19.04 -2.03 0.44
C PRO A 76 -18.04 -3.00 -0.17
N PHE A 77 -18.45 -3.66 -1.25
CA PHE A 77 -17.58 -4.53 -2.02
C PHE A 77 -17.93 -4.48 -3.51
N GLY A 78 -16.91 -4.73 -4.34
CA GLY A 78 -17.06 -4.76 -5.79
C GLY A 78 -15.83 -5.29 -6.49
N TRP A 79 -15.75 -5.06 -7.81
CA TRP A 79 -14.79 -5.74 -8.67
C TRP A 79 -14.10 -4.75 -9.59
N ASP A 80 -12.77 -4.77 -9.53
CA ASP A 80 -11.91 -4.08 -10.50
C ASP A 80 -11.74 -5.01 -11.71
N ALA A 81 -12.64 -4.87 -12.68
CA ALA A 81 -12.95 -5.97 -13.59
C ALA A 81 -12.39 -5.81 -15.02
N PHE A 82 -11.69 -4.72 -15.32
CA PHE A 82 -11.02 -4.52 -16.60
C PHE A 82 -9.53 -4.90 -16.53
N GLY A 83 -8.90 -5.16 -17.67
CA GLY A 83 -7.46 -5.29 -17.76
C GLY A 83 -6.97 -6.49 -18.56
N LEU A 84 -5.65 -6.59 -18.72
CA LEU A 84 -4.95 -7.60 -19.51
C LEU A 84 -5.17 -9.05 -19.08
N PRO A 85 -5.26 -9.38 -17.77
CA PRO A 85 -5.40 -10.80 -17.40
C PRO A 85 -6.62 -11.47 -18.00
N ALA A 86 -7.73 -10.73 -18.14
CA ALA A 86 -8.94 -11.26 -18.80
C ALA A 86 -8.71 -11.52 -20.28
N GLU A 87 -7.99 -10.64 -20.97
CA GLU A 87 -7.66 -10.82 -22.39
C GLU A 87 -6.76 -12.03 -22.60
N GLY A 88 -5.72 -12.18 -21.78
CA GLY A 88 -4.82 -13.33 -21.84
C GLY A 88 -5.53 -14.66 -21.57
N ALA A 89 -6.42 -14.70 -20.60
CA ALA A 89 -7.22 -15.87 -20.28
C ALA A 89 -8.22 -16.20 -21.41
N ALA A 90 -8.80 -15.17 -22.01
CA ALA A 90 -9.73 -15.31 -23.13
C ALA A 90 -9.06 -15.97 -24.34
N VAL A 91 -7.85 -15.55 -24.67
CA VAL A 91 -7.06 -16.16 -25.75
C VAL A 91 -6.74 -17.62 -25.45
N LYS A 92 -6.26 -17.89 -24.24
CA LYS A 92 -5.86 -19.24 -23.78
C LYS A 92 -7.03 -20.21 -23.73
N ASN A 93 -8.21 -19.75 -23.33
CA ASN A 93 -9.39 -20.58 -23.10
C ASN A 93 -10.42 -20.51 -24.25
N ASN A 94 -10.11 -19.79 -25.32
CA ASN A 94 -10.99 -19.55 -26.47
C ASN A 94 -12.38 -19.05 -26.04
N THR A 95 -12.42 -18.02 -25.20
CA THR A 95 -13.63 -17.41 -24.67
C THR A 95 -13.54 -15.88 -24.78
N ALA A 96 -14.67 -15.17 -24.54
CA ALA A 96 -14.65 -13.72 -24.47
C ALA A 96 -14.16 -13.24 -23.08
N PRO A 97 -13.44 -12.12 -22.97
CA PRO A 97 -13.03 -11.57 -21.69
C PRO A 97 -14.17 -11.31 -20.72
N ALA A 98 -15.31 -10.81 -21.21
CA ALA A 98 -16.51 -10.57 -20.40
C ALA A 98 -17.01 -11.84 -19.71
N LYS A 99 -17.12 -12.93 -20.45
CA LYS A 99 -17.61 -14.22 -19.93
C LYS A 99 -16.69 -14.72 -18.81
N TRP A 100 -15.40 -14.76 -19.04
CA TRP A 100 -14.40 -15.17 -18.06
C TRP A 100 -14.51 -14.30 -16.80
N THR A 101 -14.60 -12.99 -16.96
CA THR A 101 -14.70 -12.02 -15.88
C THR A 101 -15.95 -12.25 -15.02
N TYR A 102 -17.11 -12.38 -15.62
CA TYR A 102 -18.37 -12.58 -14.89
C TYR A 102 -18.44 -13.95 -14.18
N GLU A 103 -17.88 -14.99 -14.77
CA GLU A 103 -17.76 -16.30 -14.11
C GLU A 103 -16.86 -16.22 -12.87
N ASN A 104 -15.74 -15.51 -12.96
CA ASN A 104 -14.84 -15.31 -11.84
C ASN A 104 -15.47 -14.47 -10.72
N ILE A 105 -16.19 -13.41 -11.06
CA ILE A 105 -16.94 -12.61 -10.09
C ILE A 105 -17.91 -13.49 -9.29
N ALA A 106 -18.70 -14.30 -9.98
CA ALA A 106 -19.66 -15.19 -9.33
C ALA A 106 -18.99 -16.19 -8.40
N TYR A 107 -17.89 -16.78 -8.83
CA TYR A 107 -17.14 -17.76 -8.04
C TYR A 107 -16.47 -17.13 -6.81
N MET A 108 -15.75 -16.05 -6.99
CA MET A 108 -15.05 -15.34 -5.90
C MET A 108 -16.05 -14.76 -4.89
N LYS A 109 -17.20 -14.30 -5.35
CA LYS A 109 -18.29 -13.83 -4.45
C LYS A 109 -18.74 -14.93 -3.49
N LYS A 110 -18.91 -16.16 -3.99
CA LYS A 110 -19.25 -17.32 -3.14
C LYS A 110 -18.17 -17.58 -2.10
N GLN A 111 -16.90 -17.51 -2.49
CA GLN A 111 -15.78 -17.69 -1.56
C GLN A 111 -15.78 -16.63 -0.46
N LEU A 112 -16.04 -15.37 -0.80
CA LEU A 112 -16.14 -14.27 0.17
C LEU A 112 -17.29 -14.47 1.14
N GLN A 113 -18.42 -14.97 0.65
CA GLN A 113 -19.58 -15.27 1.48
C GLN A 113 -19.29 -16.41 2.46
N LEU A 114 -18.51 -17.43 2.05
CA LEU A 114 -18.09 -18.51 2.95
C LEU A 114 -17.22 -18.01 4.12
N LEU A 115 -16.48 -16.93 3.91
CA LEU A 115 -15.65 -16.32 4.96
C LEU A 115 -16.44 -15.43 5.91
N GLY A 116 -17.70 -15.17 5.61
CA GLY A 116 -18.62 -14.45 6.50
C GLY A 116 -18.35 -12.95 6.62
N PHE A 117 -17.72 -12.33 5.62
CA PHE A 117 -17.48 -10.88 5.64
C PHE A 117 -18.78 -10.09 5.61
N GLY A 118 -18.85 -9.04 6.41
CA GLY A 118 -20.02 -8.18 6.55
C GLY A 118 -20.12 -7.09 5.48
N PHE A 119 -20.03 -7.48 4.21
CA PHE A 119 -20.17 -6.54 3.11
C PHE A 119 -21.63 -6.18 2.83
N ASP A 120 -21.86 -4.93 2.47
CA ASP A 120 -23.15 -4.48 1.92
C ASP A 120 -23.21 -4.80 0.41
N TRP A 121 -23.69 -5.99 0.09
CA TRP A 121 -23.76 -6.45 -1.30
C TRP A 121 -24.78 -5.67 -2.16
N ASP A 122 -25.70 -4.94 -1.56
CA ASP A 122 -26.61 -4.07 -2.31
C ASP A 122 -25.87 -2.90 -2.99
N ARG A 123 -24.61 -2.63 -2.57
CA ARG A 123 -23.75 -1.61 -3.15
C ARG A 123 -22.66 -2.18 -4.08
N GLU A 124 -22.80 -3.45 -4.44
CA GLU A 124 -21.85 -4.12 -5.34
C GLU A 124 -21.74 -3.40 -6.67
N ILE A 125 -20.52 -3.14 -7.13
CA ILE A 125 -20.21 -2.61 -8.44
C ILE A 125 -19.18 -3.50 -9.15
N ALA A 126 -19.25 -3.50 -10.49
CA ALA A 126 -18.20 -4.07 -11.34
C ALA A 126 -17.79 -3.02 -12.35
N THR A 127 -16.52 -2.67 -12.37
CA THR A 127 -16.04 -1.54 -13.18
C THR A 127 -16.17 -1.76 -14.69
N CYS A 128 -16.33 -3.02 -15.11
CA CYS A 128 -16.52 -3.37 -16.52
C CYS A 128 -17.97 -3.17 -17.02
N LYS A 129 -18.88 -2.78 -16.14
CA LYS A 129 -20.29 -2.56 -16.54
C LYS A 129 -20.51 -1.13 -17.00
N PRO A 130 -21.31 -0.92 -18.06
CA PRO A 130 -21.57 0.40 -18.61
C PRO A 130 -22.17 1.40 -17.62
N ASP A 131 -22.99 0.94 -16.67
CA ASP A 131 -23.61 1.80 -15.64
C ASP A 131 -22.56 2.42 -14.69
N TYR A 132 -21.38 1.81 -14.57
CA TYR A 132 -20.25 2.35 -13.84
C TYR A 132 -19.40 3.25 -14.74
N TYR A 133 -18.84 2.72 -15.84
CA TYR A 133 -17.87 3.48 -16.62
C TYR A 133 -18.47 4.63 -17.43
N LYS A 134 -19.81 4.65 -17.64
CA LYS A 134 -20.51 5.81 -18.21
C LYS A 134 -20.06 7.12 -17.56
N TRP A 135 -19.96 7.12 -16.23
CA TRP A 135 -19.71 8.35 -15.47
C TRP A 135 -18.25 8.78 -15.54
N GLU A 136 -17.29 7.88 -15.62
CA GLU A 136 -15.91 8.25 -15.88
C GLU A 136 -15.72 8.77 -17.31
N GLN A 137 -16.47 8.21 -18.27
CA GLN A 137 -16.49 8.75 -19.62
C GLN A 137 -17.03 10.19 -19.62
N TRP A 138 -18.17 10.42 -19.00
CA TRP A 138 -18.72 11.76 -18.86
C TRP A 138 -17.74 12.72 -18.19
N PHE A 139 -17.15 12.30 -17.08
CA PHE A 139 -16.21 13.13 -16.33
C PHE A 139 -14.96 13.48 -17.15
N PHE A 140 -14.48 12.54 -17.92
CA PHE A 140 -13.36 12.79 -18.85
C PHE A 140 -13.71 13.88 -19.86
N THR A 141 -14.92 13.85 -20.43
CA THR A 141 -15.37 14.92 -21.33
C THR A 141 -15.45 16.27 -20.63
N GLU A 142 -15.88 16.32 -19.38
CA GLU A 142 -15.92 17.56 -18.60
C GLU A 142 -14.49 18.08 -18.28
N LEU A 143 -13.57 17.18 -17.98
CA LEU A 143 -12.16 17.54 -17.79
C LEU A 143 -11.52 18.08 -19.06
N TYR A 144 -11.89 17.52 -20.21
CA TYR A 144 -11.44 18.03 -21.52
C TYR A 144 -11.91 19.47 -21.74
N LYS A 145 -13.19 19.76 -21.46
CA LYS A 145 -13.75 21.11 -21.58
C LYS A 145 -13.05 22.12 -20.67
N LYS A 146 -12.54 21.68 -19.52
CA LYS A 146 -11.80 22.50 -18.57
C LYS A 146 -10.32 22.65 -18.90
N GLY A 147 -9.83 22.00 -19.96
CA GLY A 147 -8.44 22.05 -20.37
C GLY A 147 -7.49 21.17 -19.55
N LEU A 148 -8.02 20.22 -18.78
CA LEU A 148 -7.23 19.29 -17.96
C LEU A 148 -6.86 18.00 -18.71
N VAL A 149 -7.39 17.80 -19.89
CA VAL A 149 -7.16 16.63 -20.76
C VAL A 149 -6.68 17.10 -22.11
N TYR A 150 -5.67 16.45 -22.64
CA TYR A 150 -5.11 16.75 -23.96
C TYR A 150 -4.61 15.49 -24.66
N LYS A 151 -4.48 15.58 -25.98
CA LYS A 151 -3.92 14.51 -26.80
C LYS A 151 -2.53 14.93 -27.26
N LYS A 152 -1.56 14.03 -27.11
CA LYS A 152 -0.17 14.28 -27.48
C LYS A 152 0.43 13.00 -28.05
N THR A 153 1.24 13.15 -29.11
CA THR A 153 2.03 12.04 -29.62
C THR A 153 3.14 11.70 -28.63
N SER A 154 3.24 10.45 -28.24
CA SER A 154 4.29 9.94 -27.36
C SER A 154 4.95 8.68 -27.91
N THR A 155 6.19 8.43 -27.50
CA THR A 155 6.96 7.27 -27.94
C THR A 155 6.56 6.03 -27.14
N VAL A 156 6.26 4.94 -27.85
CA VAL A 156 5.90 3.64 -27.28
C VAL A 156 6.73 2.53 -27.89
N ASN A 157 6.77 1.38 -27.23
CA ASN A 157 7.37 0.18 -27.76
C ASN A 157 6.42 -0.49 -28.75
N TRP A 158 6.91 -0.78 -29.94
CA TRP A 158 6.11 -1.35 -31.01
C TRP A 158 6.73 -2.65 -31.51
N CYS A 159 5.93 -3.72 -31.60
CA CYS A 159 6.31 -4.96 -32.26
C CYS A 159 5.84 -4.89 -33.73
N PRO A 160 6.75 -4.81 -34.73
CA PRO A 160 6.33 -4.69 -36.11
C PRO A 160 5.73 -5.97 -36.69
N ASN A 161 6.03 -7.13 -36.12
CA ASN A 161 5.45 -8.41 -36.50
C ASN A 161 4.04 -8.58 -35.98
N ASP A 162 3.84 -8.37 -34.69
CA ASP A 162 2.52 -8.50 -34.05
C ASP A 162 1.66 -7.26 -34.22
N LYS A 163 2.23 -6.16 -34.73
CA LYS A 163 1.55 -4.88 -34.99
C LYS A 163 0.81 -4.37 -33.76
N THR A 164 1.49 -4.41 -32.62
CA THR A 164 0.91 -4.00 -31.33
C THR A 164 1.90 -3.18 -30.51
N VAL A 165 1.35 -2.36 -29.60
CA VAL A 165 2.12 -1.65 -28.60
C VAL A 165 2.44 -2.61 -27.46
N LEU A 166 3.67 -2.53 -26.96
CA LEU A 166 4.13 -3.33 -25.84
C LEU A 166 4.40 -2.42 -24.63
N ALA A 167 3.93 -2.85 -23.47
CA ALA A 167 4.35 -2.26 -22.21
C ALA A 167 5.84 -2.56 -21.98
N ASN A 168 6.51 -1.78 -21.12
CA ASN A 168 7.95 -2.01 -20.85
C ASN A 168 8.21 -3.42 -20.32
N GLU A 169 7.27 -3.99 -19.56
CA GLU A 169 7.35 -5.35 -19.01
C GLU A 169 7.25 -6.45 -20.08
N GLN A 170 6.75 -6.12 -21.26
CA GLN A 170 6.55 -7.04 -22.37
C GLN A 170 7.73 -7.06 -23.33
N VAL A 171 8.81 -6.40 -22.99
CA VAL A 171 10.04 -6.38 -23.80
C VAL A 171 11.15 -7.06 -23.03
N HIS A 172 11.67 -8.15 -23.61
CA HIS A 172 12.76 -8.94 -23.06
C HIS A 172 13.98 -8.84 -23.97
N GLU A 173 15.08 -8.30 -23.42
CA GLU A 173 16.34 -8.13 -24.19
C GLU A 173 16.16 -7.40 -25.54
N GLY A 174 15.29 -6.37 -25.56
CA GLY A 174 15.01 -5.57 -26.76
C GLY A 174 14.07 -6.24 -27.76
N CYS A 175 13.49 -7.40 -27.40
CA CYS A 175 12.60 -8.16 -28.28
C CYS A 175 11.20 -8.33 -27.66
N CYS A 176 10.23 -8.54 -28.53
CA CYS A 176 8.86 -8.86 -28.13
C CYS A 176 8.81 -10.15 -27.34
N TRP A 177 8.20 -10.13 -26.18
CA TRP A 177 8.04 -11.30 -25.30
C TRP A 177 7.33 -12.50 -25.97
N ARG A 178 6.51 -12.19 -26.99
CA ARG A 178 5.64 -13.16 -27.65
C ARG A 178 6.27 -13.78 -28.89
N CYS A 179 6.88 -12.95 -29.77
CA CYS A 179 7.37 -13.41 -31.06
C CYS A 179 8.87 -13.22 -31.27
N ASP A 180 9.60 -12.74 -30.25
CA ASP A 180 11.04 -12.49 -30.30
C ASP A 180 11.51 -11.50 -31.37
N THR A 181 10.58 -10.79 -32.04
CA THR A 181 10.92 -9.76 -33.02
C THR A 181 11.55 -8.56 -32.30
N PRO A 182 12.64 -8.00 -32.83
CA PRO A 182 13.20 -6.76 -32.29
C PRO A 182 12.15 -5.65 -32.24
N VAL A 183 12.05 -5.01 -31.08
CA VAL A 183 11.07 -3.97 -30.80
C VAL A 183 11.53 -2.64 -31.41
N GLU A 184 10.60 -1.91 -31.99
CA GLU A 184 10.82 -0.57 -32.51
C GLU A 184 10.20 0.45 -31.58
N GLN A 185 10.76 1.67 -31.58
CA GLN A 185 10.12 2.82 -30.95
C GLN A 185 9.18 3.46 -31.97
N LYS A 186 7.93 3.64 -31.58
CA LYS A 186 6.92 4.25 -32.46
C LYS A 186 6.23 5.38 -31.72
N GLU A 187 6.01 6.48 -32.41
CA GLU A 187 5.24 7.59 -31.88
C GLU A 187 3.77 7.43 -32.23
N ILE A 188 2.92 7.40 -31.20
CA ILE A 188 1.48 7.34 -31.37
C ILE A 188 0.79 8.41 -30.53
N PRO A 189 -0.37 8.91 -30.99
CA PRO A 189 -1.17 9.84 -30.20
C PRO A 189 -1.76 9.15 -28.98
N GLN A 190 -1.68 9.80 -27.82
CA GLN A 190 -2.26 9.31 -26.56
C GLN A 190 -2.94 10.44 -25.81
N TRP A 191 -3.90 10.08 -24.98
CA TRP A 191 -4.60 11.00 -24.09
C TRP A 191 -3.93 11.10 -22.73
N PHE A 192 -3.85 12.32 -22.19
CA PHE A 192 -3.24 12.61 -20.91
C PHE A 192 -4.16 13.46 -20.04
N ILE A 193 -4.12 13.21 -18.73
CA ILE A 193 -4.77 14.05 -17.72
C ILE A 193 -3.68 14.80 -16.97
N LYS A 194 -3.86 16.10 -16.76
CA LYS A 194 -2.85 17.01 -16.18
C LYS A 194 -2.71 16.85 -14.67
N ILE A 195 -2.24 15.71 -14.20
CA ILE A 195 -1.94 15.50 -12.79
C ILE A 195 -0.88 16.48 -12.30
N THR A 196 0.01 16.94 -13.17
CA THR A 196 1.07 17.89 -12.83
C THR A 196 0.53 19.25 -12.38
N ASP A 197 -0.67 19.65 -12.83
CA ASP A 197 -1.33 20.87 -12.35
C ASP A 197 -1.71 20.77 -10.87
N TYR A 198 -1.77 19.56 -10.32
CA TYR A 198 -2.11 19.29 -8.93
C TYR A 198 -0.90 18.85 -8.09
N ALA A 199 0.31 18.92 -8.66
CA ALA A 199 1.52 18.42 -7.99
C ALA A 199 1.75 19.09 -6.63
N GLU A 200 1.60 20.42 -6.52
CA GLU A 200 1.75 21.13 -5.25
C GLU A 200 0.68 20.73 -4.23
N GLN A 201 -0.57 20.55 -4.65
CA GLN A 201 -1.65 20.11 -3.78
C GLN A 201 -1.43 18.68 -3.30
N LEU A 202 -0.96 17.81 -4.20
CA LEU A 202 -0.66 16.40 -3.86
C LEU A 202 0.50 16.30 -2.87
N LEU A 203 1.50 17.14 -3.04
CA LEU A 203 2.65 17.20 -2.15
C LEU A 203 2.27 17.81 -0.78
N GLY A 204 1.62 18.96 -0.78
CA GLY A 204 1.22 19.66 0.45
C GLY A 204 0.18 18.88 1.25
N GLY A 205 -0.72 18.17 0.58
CA GLY A 205 -1.74 17.36 1.22
C GLY A 205 -1.19 16.20 2.04
N LEU A 206 0.04 15.74 1.77
CA LEU A 206 0.68 14.68 2.55
C LEU A 206 0.87 15.07 4.02
N ASP A 207 1.06 16.35 4.31
CA ASP A 207 1.17 16.87 5.67
C ASP A 207 -0.15 16.82 6.44
N GLN A 208 -1.28 16.66 5.73
CA GLN A 208 -2.62 16.54 6.29
C GLN A 208 -3.08 15.09 6.43
N LEU A 209 -2.17 14.13 6.24
CA LEU A 209 -2.43 12.69 6.33
C LEU A 209 -1.62 12.05 7.47
N PRO A 210 -1.86 12.44 8.74
CA PRO A 210 -1.04 11.94 9.86
C PRO A 210 -1.23 10.45 10.12
N GLN A 211 -2.34 9.86 9.68
CA GLN A 211 -2.65 8.44 9.89
C GLN A 211 -2.35 7.56 8.66
N TRP A 212 -1.62 8.11 7.69
CA TRP A 212 -1.04 7.33 6.60
C TRP A 212 0.38 6.90 6.98
N PRO A 213 0.83 5.68 6.59
CA PRO A 213 2.20 5.25 6.85
C PRO A 213 3.22 6.22 6.28
N GLU A 214 4.26 6.54 7.07
CA GLU A 214 5.33 7.45 6.62
C GLU A 214 6.03 6.93 5.36
N GLN A 215 6.18 5.60 5.23
CA GLN A 215 6.77 5.00 4.05
C GLN A 215 5.99 5.34 2.78
N VAL A 216 4.66 5.29 2.82
CA VAL A 216 3.81 5.65 1.67
C VAL A 216 3.97 7.12 1.33
N LYS A 217 3.95 8.00 2.34
CA LYS A 217 4.11 9.45 2.12
C LYS A 217 5.48 9.76 1.53
N THR A 218 6.53 9.13 2.02
CA THR A 218 7.89 9.28 1.48
C THR A 218 7.97 8.81 0.03
N MET A 219 7.37 7.67 -0.30
CA MET A 219 7.33 7.18 -1.68
C MET A 219 6.62 8.16 -2.61
N GLN A 220 5.51 8.76 -2.16
CA GLN A 220 4.79 9.77 -2.95
C GLN A 220 5.58 11.07 -3.10
N ARG A 221 6.22 11.55 -2.04
CA ARG A 221 7.09 12.74 -2.13
C ARG A 221 8.20 12.53 -3.15
N ASN A 222 8.85 11.38 -3.11
CA ASN A 222 9.93 11.05 -4.05
C ASN A 222 9.40 10.89 -5.47
N TRP A 223 8.23 10.32 -5.65
CA TRP A 223 7.60 10.13 -6.95
C TRP A 223 7.20 11.46 -7.58
N ILE A 224 6.60 12.35 -6.79
CA ILE A 224 6.28 13.72 -7.23
C ILE A 224 7.58 14.46 -7.53
N GLY A 225 8.60 14.29 -6.69
CA GLY A 225 9.95 14.72 -6.97
C GLY A 225 10.07 16.23 -7.23
N ARG A 226 9.54 17.03 -6.31
CA ARG A 226 9.66 18.48 -6.38
C ARG A 226 11.10 18.89 -6.18
N SER A 227 11.63 19.70 -7.09
CA SER A 227 12.96 20.26 -6.97
C SER A 227 12.94 21.76 -7.26
N GLU A 228 13.68 22.53 -6.48
CA GLU A 228 13.91 23.95 -6.72
C GLU A 228 15.28 24.14 -7.33
N GLY A 229 15.35 24.91 -8.38
CA GLY A 229 16.60 25.12 -9.09
C GLY A 229 16.55 26.34 -9.98
N VAL A 230 17.49 26.39 -10.89
CA VAL A 230 17.64 27.48 -11.85
C VAL A 230 17.77 26.90 -13.26
N GLU A 231 16.95 27.38 -14.18
CA GLU A 231 17.13 27.14 -15.60
C GLU A 231 18.15 28.17 -16.14
N ILE A 232 19.22 27.69 -16.76
CA ILE A 232 20.32 28.53 -17.23
C ILE A 232 20.48 28.36 -18.75
N THR A 233 20.58 29.46 -19.47
CA THR A 233 20.76 29.45 -20.93
C THR A 233 22.21 29.75 -21.29
N PHE A 234 22.82 28.85 -22.05
CA PHE A 234 24.14 29.01 -22.65
C PHE A 234 23.99 29.40 -24.12
N ASP A 235 24.84 30.28 -24.61
CA ASP A 235 25.01 30.48 -26.05
C ASP A 235 25.92 29.39 -26.60
N ILE A 236 25.62 28.92 -27.79
CA ILE A 236 26.46 27.96 -28.50
C ILE A 236 27.39 28.75 -29.45
N LYS A 237 28.70 28.61 -29.23
CA LYS A 237 29.70 29.35 -29.96
C LYS A 237 29.55 29.20 -31.47
N ASP A 238 29.71 30.32 -32.22
CA ASP A 238 29.66 30.39 -33.69
C ASP A 238 28.33 29.95 -34.29
N THR A 239 27.26 29.99 -33.50
CA THR A 239 25.90 29.69 -33.95
C THR A 239 24.92 30.70 -33.34
N ASN A 240 23.69 30.70 -33.85
CA ASN A 240 22.57 31.43 -33.24
C ASN A 240 21.79 30.53 -32.25
N GLU A 241 22.27 29.32 -32.01
CA GLU A 241 21.59 28.37 -31.13
C GLU A 241 21.86 28.68 -29.64
N LYS A 242 20.90 28.36 -28.83
CA LYS A 242 20.97 28.47 -27.39
C LYS A 242 20.69 27.11 -26.73
N LEU A 243 21.29 26.88 -25.59
CA LEU A 243 21.11 25.63 -24.85
C LEU A 243 20.64 25.95 -23.43
N ALA A 244 19.47 25.49 -23.06
CA ALA A 244 18.96 25.59 -21.72
C ALA A 244 19.26 24.33 -20.91
N VAL A 245 19.78 24.53 -19.69
CA VAL A 245 19.99 23.45 -18.71
C VAL A 245 19.26 23.80 -17.43
N TYR A 246 18.92 22.78 -16.66
CA TYR A 246 18.34 22.96 -15.34
C TYR A 246 19.25 22.35 -14.29
N THR A 247 19.48 23.07 -13.18
CA THR A 247 20.28 22.58 -12.07
C THR A 247 19.64 22.92 -10.71
N THR A 248 19.72 21.97 -9.79
CA THR A 248 19.37 22.20 -8.39
C THR A 248 20.59 22.67 -7.57
N ARG A 249 21.76 22.72 -8.20
CA ARG A 249 23.03 23.10 -7.59
C ARG A 249 23.65 24.30 -8.30
N PRO A 250 22.97 25.47 -8.37
CA PRO A 250 23.60 26.65 -9.00
C PRO A 250 24.85 27.14 -8.24
N ASP A 251 25.02 26.78 -6.98
CA ASP A 251 26.23 27.04 -6.19
C ASP A 251 27.48 26.45 -6.84
N THR A 252 27.36 25.40 -7.66
CA THR A 252 28.47 24.76 -8.34
C THR A 252 28.73 25.29 -9.75
N PHE A 253 28.03 26.30 -10.16
CA PHE A 253 28.02 26.78 -11.56
C PHE A 253 29.40 27.11 -12.13
N TYR A 254 30.31 27.64 -11.33
CA TYR A 254 31.67 27.95 -11.76
C TYR A 254 32.54 26.69 -11.98
N GLY A 255 32.07 25.53 -11.54
CA GLY A 255 32.74 24.24 -11.73
C GLY A 255 32.29 23.46 -12.97
N VAL A 256 31.43 24.05 -13.81
CA VAL A 256 30.97 23.42 -15.06
C VAL A 256 32.16 23.20 -15.99
N SER A 257 32.40 21.96 -16.38
CA SER A 257 33.48 21.58 -17.29
C SER A 257 33.00 21.01 -18.63
N TYR A 258 31.75 20.59 -18.71
CA TYR A 258 31.08 20.22 -19.95
C TYR A 258 29.58 20.33 -19.79
N VAL A 259 28.85 20.26 -20.90
CA VAL A 259 27.38 20.19 -20.93
C VAL A 259 27.01 18.93 -21.70
N ALA A 260 26.04 18.19 -21.20
CA ALA A 260 25.58 16.97 -21.84
C ALA A 260 24.13 17.12 -22.31
N VAL A 261 23.84 16.62 -23.51
CA VAL A 261 22.49 16.64 -24.10
C VAL A 261 22.02 15.20 -24.36
N ALA A 262 20.69 15.02 -24.33
CA ALA A 262 20.07 13.77 -24.71
C ALA A 262 20.29 13.46 -26.19
N ALA A 263 20.28 12.17 -26.56
CA ALA A 263 20.41 11.74 -27.97
C ALA A 263 19.34 12.35 -28.88
N ALA A 264 18.14 12.60 -28.35
CA ALA A 264 17.03 13.21 -29.10
C ALA A 264 17.03 14.74 -29.08
N HIS A 265 18.00 15.37 -28.42
CA HIS A 265 18.06 16.82 -28.32
C HIS A 265 18.34 17.45 -29.73
N PRO A 266 17.71 18.60 -30.04
CA PRO A 266 17.94 19.28 -31.35
C PRO A 266 19.41 19.58 -31.67
N LEU A 267 20.23 19.92 -30.66
CA LEU A 267 21.67 20.16 -30.87
C LEU A 267 22.42 18.87 -31.25
N ALA A 268 22.01 17.71 -30.72
CA ALA A 268 22.59 16.44 -31.13
C ALA A 268 22.31 16.16 -32.61
N THR A 269 21.08 16.38 -33.03
CA THR A 269 20.66 16.23 -34.44
C THR A 269 21.44 17.21 -35.36
N LEU A 270 21.58 18.44 -34.91
CA LEU A 270 22.34 19.45 -35.66
C LEU A 270 23.83 19.05 -35.85
N ALA A 271 24.46 18.64 -34.75
CA ALA A 271 25.87 18.22 -34.80
C ALA A 271 26.09 16.96 -35.61
N ALA A 272 25.12 16.03 -35.64
CA ALA A 272 25.21 14.76 -36.33
C ALA A 272 25.16 14.90 -37.88
N LYS A 273 24.67 16.03 -38.39
CA LYS A 273 24.52 16.23 -39.85
C LYS A 273 25.82 16.01 -40.65
N ASN A 274 26.95 16.41 -40.07
CA ASN A 274 28.27 16.30 -40.67
C ASN A 274 29.22 15.39 -39.87
N HIS A 275 28.69 14.53 -39.02
CA HIS A 275 29.46 13.68 -38.13
C HIS A 275 28.87 12.27 -38.11
N PRO A 276 29.25 11.39 -39.05
CA PRO A 276 28.66 10.04 -39.18
C PRO A 276 28.78 9.17 -37.92
N GLU A 277 29.90 9.23 -37.21
CA GLU A 277 30.12 8.46 -35.97
C GLU A 277 29.17 8.91 -34.86
N LEU A 278 28.95 10.23 -34.76
CA LEU A 278 28.00 10.79 -33.82
C LEU A 278 26.55 10.38 -34.18
N ALA A 279 26.19 10.40 -35.43
CA ALA A 279 24.88 9.95 -35.90
C ALA A 279 24.62 8.50 -35.54
N GLN A 280 25.63 7.62 -35.67
CA GLN A 280 25.54 6.22 -35.28
C GLN A 280 25.36 6.08 -33.76
N PHE A 281 26.14 6.81 -32.97
CA PHE A 281 26.05 6.79 -31.50
C PHE A 281 24.65 7.24 -31.05
N ILE A 282 24.12 8.30 -31.62
CA ILE A 282 22.78 8.82 -31.33
C ILE A 282 21.72 7.74 -31.59
N GLN A 283 21.83 7.04 -32.73
CA GLN A 283 20.89 6.00 -33.08
C GLN A 283 20.94 4.81 -32.09
N GLU A 284 22.12 4.39 -31.71
CA GLU A 284 22.32 3.34 -30.71
C GLU A 284 21.76 3.76 -29.36
N ALA A 285 21.98 5.00 -28.93
CA ALA A 285 21.47 5.54 -27.67
C ALA A 285 19.94 5.65 -27.65
N LYS A 286 19.32 6.01 -28.77
CA LYS A 286 17.85 6.05 -28.94
C LYS A 286 17.22 4.66 -28.85
N ASN A 287 17.92 3.63 -29.33
CA ASN A 287 17.43 2.26 -29.34
C ASN A 287 17.62 1.55 -27.99
N THR A 288 18.48 2.09 -27.12
CA THR A 288 18.70 1.54 -25.78
C THR A 288 17.60 2.04 -24.88
N LYS A 289 16.83 1.10 -24.32
CA LYS A 289 15.82 1.43 -23.33
C LYS A 289 16.48 1.73 -22.00
N VAL A 290 16.17 2.89 -21.48
CA VAL A 290 16.62 3.26 -20.15
C VAL A 290 15.39 3.59 -19.33
N ALA A 291 14.97 2.66 -18.47
CA ALA A 291 14.13 3.00 -17.35
C ALA A 291 14.96 3.88 -16.41
N GLU A 292 14.34 4.87 -15.81
CA GLU A 292 15.02 5.77 -14.86
C GLU A 292 15.80 5.02 -13.77
N ALA A 293 15.28 3.85 -13.36
CA ALA A 293 15.93 2.94 -12.41
C ALA A 293 17.24 2.31 -12.95
N ASP A 294 17.35 2.16 -14.26
CA ASP A 294 18.53 1.51 -14.88
C ASP A 294 19.69 2.50 -15.11
N ILE A 295 19.41 3.81 -15.10
CA ILE A 295 20.42 4.85 -15.29
C ILE A 295 21.50 4.78 -14.21
N ALA A 296 21.15 4.46 -12.99
CA ALA A 296 22.10 4.43 -11.87
C ALA A 296 23.14 3.33 -12.01
N THR A 297 22.82 2.23 -12.69
CA THR A 297 23.67 1.03 -12.78
C THR A 297 24.27 0.80 -14.16
N MET A 298 23.76 1.48 -15.20
CA MET A 298 24.28 1.28 -16.55
C MET A 298 25.63 1.94 -16.78
N GLU A 299 26.41 1.40 -17.75
CA GLU A 299 27.63 2.03 -18.21
C GLU A 299 27.31 3.36 -18.90
N LYS A 300 27.93 4.44 -18.39
CA LYS A 300 27.72 5.79 -18.94
C LYS A 300 28.61 6.00 -20.15
N LYS A 301 27.98 6.27 -21.29
CA LYS A 301 28.68 6.49 -22.58
C LYS A 301 28.28 7.82 -23.17
N GLY A 302 29.20 8.44 -23.87
CA GLY A 302 28.98 9.70 -24.55
C GLY A 302 29.92 9.93 -25.70
N MET A 303 29.60 10.90 -26.52
CA MET A 303 30.42 11.36 -27.64
C MET A 303 30.37 12.88 -27.75
N ALA A 304 31.52 13.51 -27.98
CA ALA A 304 31.60 14.96 -28.17
C ALA A 304 30.91 15.36 -29.49
N THR A 305 30.17 16.47 -29.42
CA THR A 305 29.46 17.00 -30.62
C THR A 305 30.36 17.87 -31.49
N GLY A 306 31.47 18.34 -30.96
CA GLY A 306 32.29 19.39 -31.62
C GLY A 306 31.76 20.81 -31.38
N LEU A 307 30.62 20.97 -30.75
CA LEU A 307 30.07 22.26 -30.35
C LEU A 307 30.56 22.66 -28.95
N TYR A 308 30.58 23.97 -28.69
CA TYR A 308 30.98 24.54 -27.40
C TYR A 308 29.89 25.46 -26.88
N ALA A 309 29.58 25.36 -25.59
CA ALA A 309 28.70 26.26 -24.91
C ALA A 309 29.52 27.34 -24.18
N VAL A 310 29.05 28.58 -24.21
CA VAL A 310 29.72 29.69 -23.54
C VAL A 310 29.12 29.94 -22.19
N HIS A 311 29.91 29.80 -21.14
CA HIS A 311 29.49 30.04 -19.76
C HIS A 311 29.09 31.52 -19.59
N PRO A 312 27.82 31.81 -19.21
CA PRO A 312 27.33 33.18 -19.21
C PRO A 312 28.00 34.11 -18.17
N LEU A 313 28.60 33.56 -17.12
CA LEU A 313 29.26 34.36 -16.08
C LEU A 313 30.76 34.49 -16.27
N THR A 314 31.44 33.51 -16.85
CA THR A 314 32.90 33.49 -17.00
C THR A 314 33.37 33.71 -18.43
N GLY A 315 32.51 33.48 -19.42
CA GLY A 315 32.86 33.48 -20.83
C GLY A 315 33.65 32.26 -21.27
N GLU A 316 33.91 31.31 -20.37
CA GLU A 316 34.63 30.08 -20.68
C GLU A 316 33.82 29.21 -21.65
N GLN A 317 34.53 28.56 -22.58
CA GLN A 317 33.92 27.64 -23.54
C GLN A 317 34.03 26.22 -22.99
N VAL A 318 32.91 25.54 -22.86
CA VAL A 318 32.85 24.16 -22.42
C VAL A 318 32.28 23.28 -23.50
N PRO A 319 32.81 22.03 -23.70
CA PRO A 319 32.37 21.18 -24.79
C PRO A 319 30.92 20.64 -24.52
N VAL A 320 30.18 20.49 -25.59
CA VAL A 320 28.85 19.87 -25.58
C VAL A 320 29.01 18.41 -25.99
N TRP A 321 28.51 17.52 -25.15
CA TRP A 321 28.53 16.07 -25.34
C TRP A 321 27.11 15.51 -25.47
N VAL A 322 26.96 14.45 -26.27
CA VAL A 322 25.76 13.59 -26.20
C VAL A 322 26.05 12.48 -25.20
N ALA A 323 25.19 12.30 -24.24
CA ALA A 323 25.34 11.27 -23.21
C ALA A 323 24.09 10.38 -23.12
N ASN A 324 24.32 9.07 -22.94
CA ASN A 324 23.23 8.10 -22.91
C ASN A 324 22.36 8.16 -21.63
N PHE A 325 22.85 8.82 -20.60
CA PHE A 325 22.12 8.95 -19.32
C PHE A 325 21.28 10.24 -19.20
N VAL A 326 21.31 11.10 -20.22
CA VAL A 326 20.49 12.32 -20.26
C VAL A 326 19.19 12.01 -21.02
N LEU A 327 18.05 12.25 -20.36
CA LEU A 327 16.74 11.95 -20.94
C LEU A 327 16.12 13.23 -21.49
N MET A 328 15.61 13.17 -22.75
CA MET A 328 15.01 14.32 -23.42
C MET A 328 13.75 14.83 -22.70
N HIS A 329 13.02 13.95 -22.08
CA HIS A 329 11.76 14.27 -21.43
C HIS A 329 11.90 14.73 -19.98
N TYR A 330 13.13 14.77 -19.44
CA TYR A 330 13.41 15.25 -18.10
C TYR A 330 14.06 16.63 -18.15
N GLY A 331 13.40 17.63 -17.60
CA GLY A 331 13.86 19.02 -17.66
C GLY A 331 13.92 19.52 -19.10
N THR A 332 15.07 20.05 -19.48
CA THR A 332 15.31 20.61 -20.81
C THR A 332 15.93 19.62 -21.81
N GLY A 333 16.17 18.38 -21.39
CA GLY A 333 16.92 17.42 -22.19
C GLY A 333 18.42 17.68 -22.25
N ALA A 334 18.92 18.53 -21.35
CA ALA A 334 20.32 18.89 -21.23
C ALA A 334 20.68 19.15 -19.77
N VAL A 335 21.91 18.86 -19.40
CA VAL A 335 22.44 19.08 -18.05
C VAL A 335 23.78 19.77 -18.11
N MET A 336 24.04 20.67 -17.19
CA MET A 336 25.40 21.13 -16.92
C MET A 336 26.10 20.08 -16.09
N ALA A 337 27.36 19.82 -16.35
CA ALA A 337 28.13 18.82 -15.62
C ALA A 337 29.20 19.47 -14.77
N VAL A 338 29.24 19.06 -13.50
CA VAL A 338 30.21 19.53 -12.52
C VAL A 338 30.87 18.31 -11.88
N PRO A 339 31.92 17.77 -12.52
CA PRO A 339 32.56 16.53 -12.08
C PRO A 339 33.07 16.54 -10.64
N ALA A 340 33.50 17.69 -10.13
CA ALA A 340 34.00 17.80 -8.78
C ALA A 340 32.93 17.60 -7.70
N HIS A 341 31.66 17.83 -8.04
CA HIS A 341 30.58 17.90 -7.06
C HIS A 341 29.35 17.06 -7.40
N ASP A 342 29.43 16.24 -8.44
CA ASP A 342 28.42 15.25 -8.81
C ASP A 342 29.11 13.94 -9.20
N GLN A 343 28.80 12.86 -8.52
CA GLN A 343 29.50 11.58 -8.70
C GLN A 343 29.32 11.00 -10.11
N ARG A 344 28.14 11.15 -10.70
CA ARG A 344 27.88 10.69 -12.09
C ARG A 344 28.74 11.47 -13.09
N ASP A 345 28.79 12.79 -12.93
CA ASP A 345 29.60 13.65 -13.80
C ASP A 345 31.10 13.36 -13.61
N PHE A 346 31.51 13.05 -12.38
CA PHE A 346 32.87 12.67 -12.03
C PHE A 346 33.31 11.39 -12.77
N GLU A 347 32.51 10.35 -12.74
CA GLU A 347 32.79 9.07 -13.40
C GLU A 347 32.90 9.26 -14.92
N PHE A 348 31.99 10.03 -15.51
CA PHE A 348 32.01 10.37 -16.93
C PHE A 348 33.25 11.18 -17.31
N ALA A 349 33.62 12.17 -16.49
CA ALA A 349 34.80 13.00 -16.72
C ALA A 349 36.10 12.20 -16.63
N GLN A 350 36.19 11.27 -15.68
CA GLN A 350 37.33 10.37 -15.59
C GLN A 350 37.46 9.48 -16.84
N LYS A 351 36.36 8.92 -17.30
CA LYS A 351 36.33 8.04 -18.48
C LYS A 351 36.79 8.78 -19.74
N TYR A 352 36.36 10.00 -19.92
CA TYR A 352 36.62 10.78 -21.14
C TYR A 352 37.68 11.87 -20.96
N HIS A 353 38.37 11.88 -19.83
CA HIS A 353 39.50 12.82 -19.52
C HIS A 353 39.04 14.29 -19.58
N LEU A 354 37.88 14.58 -19.06
CA LEU A 354 37.36 15.95 -18.97
C LEU A 354 37.85 16.62 -17.67
N PRO A 355 37.97 17.96 -17.63
CA PRO A 355 38.42 18.66 -16.42
C PRO A 355 37.52 18.46 -15.20
N ILE A 356 38.13 18.35 -14.02
CA ILE A 356 37.45 18.29 -12.74
C ILE A 356 37.85 19.51 -11.93
N LYS A 357 36.92 20.47 -11.78
CA LYS A 357 37.16 21.77 -11.17
C LYS A 357 36.49 21.89 -9.83
N GLN A 358 37.25 21.89 -8.74
CA GLN A 358 36.70 22.11 -7.40
C GLN A 358 36.24 23.56 -7.24
N VAL A 359 34.99 23.75 -6.81
CA VAL A 359 34.39 25.08 -6.50
C VAL A 359 33.67 25.09 -5.17
N ILE A 360 33.58 23.96 -4.48
CA ILE A 360 32.99 23.83 -3.14
C ILE A 360 34.06 23.18 -2.23
N GLU A 361 34.32 23.80 -1.08
CA GLU A 361 35.15 23.20 -0.04
C GLU A 361 34.30 22.77 1.17
N PRO A 362 34.72 21.71 1.89
CA PRO A 362 34.00 21.29 3.11
C PRO A 362 33.91 22.42 4.14
N MET A 363 32.80 22.47 4.88
CA MET A 363 32.55 23.46 5.94
C MET A 363 33.59 23.40 7.06
N ASN A 364 34.15 22.22 7.34
CA ASN A 364 35.14 21.99 8.39
C ASN A 364 36.60 22.24 7.92
N GLY A 365 36.81 22.63 6.67
CA GLY A 365 38.12 22.90 6.10
C GLY A 365 38.96 21.66 5.79
N GLU A 366 38.39 20.46 5.82
CA GLU A 366 39.08 19.24 5.44
C GLU A 366 39.45 19.25 3.96
N GLU A 367 40.62 18.66 3.64
CA GLU A 367 41.02 18.45 2.25
C GLU A 367 40.27 17.27 1.66
N ILE A 368 39.85 17.40 0.38
CA ILE A 368 39.16 16.36 -0.36
C ILE A 368 40.04 15.80 -1.46
N ASP A 369 39.90 14.50 -1.75
CA ASP A 369 40.64 13.82 -2.81
C ASP A 369 39.74 13.60 -4.03
N LEU A 370 39.81 14.53 -4.99
CA LEU A 370 39.04 14.47 -6.24
C LEU A 370 39.64 13.50 -7.28
N THR A 371 40.66 12.74 -6.93
CA THR A 371 41.13 11.63 -7.79
C THR A 371 40.34 10.37 -7.57
N LYS A 372 39.62 10.24 -6.45
CA LYS A 372 38.87 9.05 -6.05
C LYS A 372 37.37 9.19 -6.22
N GLN A 373 36.81 10.34 -5.85
CA GLN A 373 35.38 10.58 -5.85
C GLN A 373 35.07 12.07 -5.85
N ALA A 374 33.82 12.39 -6.25
CA ALA A 374 33.32 13.75 -6.15
C ALA A 374 33.01 14.12 -4.69
N PHE A 375 33.06 15.43 -4.40
CA PHE A 375 32.59 15.99 -3.14
C PHE A 375 31.16 16.54 -3.36
N THR A 376 30.16 15.78 -2.94
CA THR A 376 28.75 16.05 -3.25
C THR A 376 28.00 16.83 -2.18
N GLU A 377 28.61 17.06 -1.01
CA GLU A 377 27.98 17.76 0.10
C GLU A 377 27.97 19.28 -0.13
N HIS A 378 27.09 19.97 0.59
CA HIS A 378 27.09 21.41 0.64
C HIS A 378 28.32 21.93 1.42
N GLY A 379 28.89 23.04 0.99
CA GLY A 379 30.04 23.65 1.63
C GLY A 379 30.13 25.13 1.31
N LYS A 380 31.33 25.66 1.37
CA LYS A 380 31.62 27.07 1.02
C LYS A 380 32.17 27.16 -0.39
N LEU A 381 31.80 28.17 -1.12
CA LEU A 381 32.27 28.41 -2.48
C LEU A 381 33.71 28.89 -2.49
N ILE A 382 34.49 28.33 -3.39
CA ILE A 382 35.84 28.75 -3.77
C ILE A 382 35.93 28.81 -5.30
N TYR A 383 36.83 29.61 -5.83
CA TYR A 383 37.03 29.82 -7.27
C TYR A 383 35.75 30.19 -8.02
N SER A 384 34.85 30.91 -7.33
CA SER A 384 33.53 31.29 -7.86
C SER A 384 33.33 32.82 -7.90
N GLY A 385 34.43 33.56 -8.10
CA GLY A 385 34.39 35.01 -8.24
C GLY A 385 33.80 35.72 -7.04
N GLU A 386 32.83 36.60 -7.28
CA GLU A 386 32.18 37.38 -6.24
C GLU A 386 31.40 36.54 -5.22
N PHE A 387 31.15 35.26 -5.49
CA PHE A 387 30.38 34.34 -4.65
C PHE A 387 31.25 33.51 -3.70
N ASP A 388 32.58 33.70 -3.73
CA ASP A 388 33.50 32.99 -2.83
C ASP A 388 33.13 33.20 -1.37
N GLY A 389 33.24 32.14 -0.59
CA GLY A 389 32.95 32.12 0.85
C GLY A 389 31.50 32.01 1.23
N LEU A 390 30.57 32.06 0.26
CA LEU A 390 29.15 31.88 0.53
C LEU A 390 28.81 30.40 0.78
N THR A 391 27.82 30.16 1.64
CA THR A 391 27.26 28.84 1.86
C THR A 391 26.21 28.54 0.79
N PHE A 392 25.71 27.31 0.74
CA PHE A 392 24.79 26.85 -0.31
C PHE A 392 23.63 27.78 -0.55
N GLU A 393 22.87 28.13 0.50
CA GLU A 393 21.65 28.95 0.35
C GLU A 393 21.95 30.36 -0.15
N ALA A 394 22.96 31.02 0.42
CA ALA A 394 23.38 32.33 0.00
C ALA A 394 23.94 32.34 -1.43
N ALA A 395 24.70 31.33 -1.79
CA ALA A 395 25.24 31.14 -3.14
C ALA A 395 24.14 30.86 -4.15
N PHE A 396 23.18 30.00 -3.82
CA PHE A 396 22.02 29.72 -4.65
C PHE A 396 21.30 31.01 -5.04
N ASN A 397 20.94 31.79 -4.04
CA ASN A 397 20.21 33.04 -4.26
C ASN A 397 21.07 34.09 -5.00
N GLY A 398 22.32 34.23 -4.64
CA GLY A 398 23.21 35.22 -5.28
C GLY A 398 23.46 34.91 -6.76
N ILE A 399 23.73 33.67 -7.11
CA ILE A 399 23.96 33.25 -8.50
C ILE A 399 22.66 33.30 -9.31
N ALA A 400 21.55 32.86 -8.72
CA ALA A 400 20.24 32.95 -9.37
C ALA A 400 19.86 34.39 -9.68
N ASP A 401 20.03 35.31 -8.70
CA ASP A 401 19.76 36.75 -8.90
C ASP A 401 20.58 37.31 -10.05
N LYS A 402 21.87 37.00 -10.11
CA LYS A 402 22.75 37.48 -11.16
C LYS A 402 22.36 36.98 -12.54
N LEU A 403 22.03 35.68 -12.64
CA LEU A 403 21.57 35.07 -13.90
C LEU A 403 20.25 35.69 -14.38
N GLU A 404 19.34 35.99 -13.47
CA GLU A 404 18.08 36.66 -13.78
C GLU A 404 18.31 38.09 -14.26
N GLN A 405 19.21 38.84 -13.62
CA GLN A 405 19.57 40.20 -14.05
C GLN A 405 20.17 40.23 -15.44
N LEU A 406 20.96 39.23 -15.79
CA LEU A 406 21.55 39.10 -17.12
C LEU A 406 20.57 38.52 -18.16
N GLY A 407 19.36 38.12 -17.76
CA GLY A 407 18.37 37.55 -18.66
C GLY A 407 18.72 36.16 -19.19
N VAL A 408 19.63 35.44 -18.54
CA VAL A 408 20.10 34.10 -18.93
C VAL A 408 19.71 33.01 -17.94
N GLY A 409 18.95 33.35 -16.94
CA GLY A 409 18.48 32.37 -15.96
C GLY A 409 17.16 32.73 -15.33
N LYS A 410 16.47 31.76 -14.81
CA LYS A 410 15.27 31.96 -14.01
C LYS A 410 15.14 30.86 -12.97
N ARG A 411 14.69 31.21 -11.77
CA ARG A 411 14.33 30.23 -10.75
C ARG A 411 13.14 29.42 -11.25
N GLN A 412 13.17 28.12 -11.02
CA GLN A 412 12.12 27.25 -11.49
C GLN A 412 11.94 26.09 -10.54
N VAL A 413 10.69 25.71 -10.35
CA VAL A 413 10.33 24.48 -9.65
C VAL A 413 9.99 23.44 -10.71
N ASN A 414 10.64 22.29 -10.62
CA ASN A 414 10.37 21.16 -11.49
C ASN A 414 9.86 19.97 -10.68
N TYR A 415 9.11 19.09 -11.36
CA TYR A 415 8.58 17.87 -10.79
C TYR A 415 9.00 16.69 -11.65
N ARG A 416 9.31 15.55 -11.00
CA ARG A 416 9.48 14.29 -11.70
C ARG A 416 8.15 13.75 -12.20
N LEU A 417 7.09 14.02 -11.45
CA LEU A 417 5.74 13.62 -11.81
C LEU A 417 5.42 14.07 -13.23
N ARG A 418 4.85 13.15 -14.00
CA ARG A 418 4.40 13.43 -15.36
C ARG A 418 2.91 13.30 -15.45
N ASP A 419 2.33 13.93 -16.48
CA ASP A 419 0.90 13.80 -16.73
C ASP A 419 0.51 12.34 -16.93
N TRP A 420 -0.68 12.02 -16.47
CA TRP A 420 -1.19 10.67 -16.48
C TRP A 420 -1.66 10.27 -17.87
N GLY A 421 -0.91 9.37 -18.52
CA GLY A 421 -1.28 8.79 -19.80
C GLY A 421 -2.36 7.73 -19.62
N VAL A 422 -3.56 7.99 -20.13
CA VAL A 422 -4.72 7.14 -19.89
C VAL A 422 -5.10 6.25 -21.09
N SER A 423 -4.45 6.41 -22.24
CA SER A 423 -4.74 5.60 -23.41
C SER A 423 -4.08 4.23 -23.36
N ARG A 424 -4.87 3.18 -23.63
CA ARG A 424 -4.37 1.82 -23.78
C ARG A 424 -4.87 1.23 -25.09
N GLN A 425 -3.98 0.62 -25.86
CA GLN A 425 -4.28 -0.02 -27.13
C GLN A 425 -4.73 -1.45 -26.92
N ARG A 426 -5.72 -1.61 -26.06
CA ARG A 426 -6.32 -2.91 -25.71
C ARG A 426 -7.83 -2.81 -25.74
N TYR A 427 -8.44 -3.99 -25.76
CA TYR A 427 -9.89 -4.10 -25.89
C TYR A 427 -10.58 -4.02 -24.52
N TRP A 428 -10.15 -4.85 -23.53
CA TRP A 428 -10.87 -4.98 -22.26
C TRP A 428 -10.56 -3.81 -21.33
N GLY A 429 -11.27 -2.73 -21.55
CA GLY A 429 -11.18 -1.46 -20.83
C GLY A 429 -12.34 -0.56 -21.24
N ALA A 430 -12.60 0.49 -20.48
CA ALA A 430 -13.63 1.45 -20.81
C ALA A 430 -13.24 2.28 -22.05
N PRO A 431 -14.10 2.40 -23.07
CA PRO A 431 -13.78 3.22 -24.23
C PRO A 431 -13.58 4.69 -23.87
N ILE A 432 -12.57 5.31 -24.47
CA ILE A 432 -12.34 6.75 -24.32
C ILE A 432 -13.39 7.52 -25.11
N PRO A 433 -14.15 8.45 -24.49
CA PRO A 433 -15.34 9.07 -25.10
C PRO A 433 -14.99 10.27 -25.99
N MET A 434 -14.08 10.07 -26.95
CA MET A 434 -13.65 11.15 -27.85
C MET A 434 -13.94 10.74 -29.29
N LEU A 435 -14.27 11.72 -30.13
CA LEU A 435 -14.61 11.54 -31.52
C LEU A 435 -13.64 12.32 -32.40
N THR A 436 -13.24 11.73 -33.54
CA THR A 436 -12.47 12.41 -34.57
C THR A 436 -13.38 12.75 -35.74
N LEU A 437 -13.46 14.03 -36.09
CA LEU A 437 -14.25 14.54 -37.20
C LEU A 437 -13.51 14.33 -38.55
N GLU A 438 -14.22 14.50 -39.67
CA GLU A 438 -13.64 14.33 -41.02
C GLU A 438 -12.45 15.26 -41.26
N ASN A 439 -12.46 16.46 -40.70
CA ASN A 439 -11.35 17.42 -40.83
C ASN A 439 -10.16 17.12 -39.88
N GLY A 440 -10.24 16.05 -39.10
CA GLY A 440 -9.20 15.67 -38.14
C GLY A 440 -9.33 16.29 -36.75
N ASP A 441 -10.26 17.21 -36.56
CA ASP A 441 -10.54 17.77 -35.23
C ASP A 441 -11.07 16.69 -34.28
N VAL A 442 -10.69 16.79 -33.00
CA VAL A 442 -11.14 15.87 -31.96
C VAL A 442 -12.10 16.61 -31.03
N VAL A 443 -13.24 16.00 -30.75
CA VAL A 443 -14.30 16.55 -29.91
C VAL A 443 -14.74 15.52 -28.89
N PRO A 444 -15.24 15.94 -27.71
CA PRO A 444 -15.85 15.00 -26.77
C PRO A 444 -17.18 14.48 -27.29
N ALA A 445 -17.46 13.21 -27.00
CA ALA A 445 -18.78 12.63 -27.30
C ALA A 445 -19.86 13.37 -26.50
N PRO A 446 -21.02 13.66 -27.12
CA PRO A 446 -22.14 14.28 -26.42
C PRO A 446 -22.64 13.39 -25.28
N MET A 447 -23.17 14.01 -24.20
CA MET A 447 -23.69 13.28 -23.04
C MET A 447 -24.79 12.27 -23.41
N GLU A 448 -25.61 12.62 -24.37
CA GLU A 448 -26.71 11.76 -24.86
C GLU A 448 -26.20 10.46 -25.54
N ASP A 449 -24.95 10.43 -25.99
CA ASP A 449 -24.34 9.25 -26.61
C ASP A 449 -23.59 8.37 -25.61
N LEU A 450 -23.54 8.77 -24.35
CA LEU A 450 -22.88 8.00 -23.29
C LEU A 450 -23.86 7.06 -22.59
N PRO A 451 -23.45 5.85 -22.21
CA PRO A 451 -22.09 5.33 -22.35
C PRO A 451 -21.79 4.88 -23.79
N ILE A 452 -20.52 5.05 -24.19
CA ILE A 452 -19.99 4.34 -25.35
C ILE A 452 -19.70 2.94 -24.88
N ILE A 453 -20.50 1.98 -25.36
CA ILE A 453 -20.50 0.61 -24.84
C ILE A 453 -19.45 -0.25 -25.54
N LEU A 454 -18.62 -0.92 -24.74
CA LEU A 454 -17.69 -1.91 -25.23
C LEU A 454 -18.46 -3.18 -25.63
N PRO A 455 -18.30 -3.72 -26.87
CA PRO A 455 -18.94 -4.97 -27.21
C PRO A 455 -18.34 -6.12 -26.42
N GLU A 456 -19.18 -6.98 -25.85
CA GLU A 456 -18.75 -8.08 -24.97
C GLU A 456 -18.63 -9.42 -25.69
N ASP A 457 -19.43 -9.63 -26.73
CA ASP A 457 -19.41 -10.85 -27.52
C ASP A 457 -18.40 -10.71 -28.69
N VAL A 458 -17.14 -11.00 -28.38
CA VAL A 458 -16.04 -10.86 -29.30
C VAL A 458 -15.16 -12.09 -29.30
N VAL A 459 -14.40 -12.29 -30.39
CA VAL A 459 -13.37 -13.32 -30.50
C VAL A 459 -11.99 -12.65 -30.38
N MET A 460 -11.20 -13.13 -29.44
CA MET A 460 -9.83 -12.66 -29.22
C MET A 460 -8.84 -13.47 -30.03
N ASP A 461 -8.08 -12.84 -30.91
CA ASP A 461 -6.96 -13.46 -31.64
C ASP A 461 -5.61 -13.35 -30.90
N GLY A 462 -5.58 -12.58 -29.84
CA GLY A 462 -4.38 -12.35 -29.02
C GLY A 462 -3.41 -11.30 -29.56
N VAL A 463 -3.69 -10.70 -30.69
CA VAL A 463 -2.85 -9.69 -31.34
C VAL A 463 -3.59 -8.36 -31.48
N ASN A 464 -4.78 -8.39 -32.08
CA ASN A 464 -5.53 -7.19 -32.41
C ASN A 464 -6.65 -6.96 -31.40
N SER A 465 -6.86 -5.70 -31.01
CA SER A 465 -8.06 -5.30 -30.29
C SER A 465 -9.28 -5.51 -31.19
N PRO A 466 -10.33 -6.23 -30.76
CA PRO A 466 -11.53 -6.43 -31.58
C PRO A 466 -12.19 -5.14 -32.05
N ILE A 467 -12.16 -4.07 -31.24
CA ILE A 467 -12.74 -2.78 -31.66
C ILE A 467 -11.87 -2.01 -32.64
N LYS A 468 -10.55 -2.31 -32.70
CA LYS A 468 -9.66 -1.76 -33.72
C LYS A 468 -9.74 -2.56 -35.02
N ALA A 469 -9.96 -3.86 -34.92
CA ALA A 469 -10.06 -4.77 -36.06
C ALA A 469 -11.39 -4.64 -36.81
N ASP A 470 -12.45 -4.18 -36.15
CA ASP A 470 -13.77 -3.97 -36.74
C ASP A 470 -13.96 -2.49 -37.10
N PRO A 471 -13.81 -2.12 -38.40
CA PRO A 471 -13.95 -0.71 -38.80
C PRO A 471 -15.37 -0.18 -38.61
N GLU A 472 -16.38 -1.02 -38.53
CA GLU A 472 -17.78 -0.58 -38.34
C GLU A 472 -18.05 -0.11 -36.91
N TRP A 473 -17.35 -0.66 -35.90
CA TRP A 473 -17.54 -0.25 -34.51
C TRP A 473 -17.24 1.24 -34.30
N ALA A 474 -16.18 1.76 -34.92
CA ALA A 474 -15.74 3.13 -34.75
C ALA A 474 -16.66 4.16 -35.43
N LYS A 475 -17.45 3.75 -36.43
CA LYS A 475 -18.32 4.67 -37.19
C LYS A 475 -19.44 5.22 -36.35
N THR A 476 -19.57 6.54 -36.34
CA THR A 476 -20.65 7.26 -35.65
C THR A 476 -20.95 8.58 -36.38
N THR A 477 -21.81 9.38 -35.82
CA THR A 477 -22.12 10.72 -36.30
C THR A 477 -21.97 11.75 -35.20
N TYR A 478 -21.55 12.95 -35.55
CA TYR A 478 -21.49 14.12 -34.66
C TYR A 478 -22.18 15.27 -35.36
N GLN A 479 -23.24 15.80 -34.75
CA GLN A 479 -24.07 16.88 -35.34
C GLN A 479 -24.53 16.55 -36.78
N GLY A 480 -24.91 15.29 -36.99
CA GLY A 480 -25.40 14.80 -38.28
C GLY A 480 -24.34 14.51 -39.31
N LYS A 481 -23.05 14.72 -39.00
CA LYS A 481 -21.92 14.47 -39.89
C LYS A 481 -21.14 13.21 -39.46
N PRO A 482 -20.52 12.47 -40.40
CA PRO A 482 -19.72 11.31 -40.03
C PRO A 482 -18.56 11.65 -39.09
N ALA A 483 -18.33 10.79 -38.11
CA ALA A 483 -17.23 10.87 -37.17
C ALA A 483 -16.75 9.46 -36.79
N LEU A 484 -15.55 9.35 -36.21
CA LEU A 484 -14.99 8.11 -35.75
C LEU A 484 -14.76 8.15 -34.23
N LYS A 485 -15.23 7.13 -33.52
CA LYS A 485 -14.97 6.94 -32.10
C LYS A 485 -13.51 6.59 -31.88
N GLU A 486 -12.93 7.04 -30.77
CA GLU A 486 -11.62 6.58 -30.30
C GLU A 486 -11.66 5.07 -30.03
N THR A 487 -10.64 4.34 -30.47
CA THR A 487 -10.55 2.89 -30.30
C THR A 487 -9.59 2.47 -29.19
N ASP A 488 -8.89 3.41 -28.59
CA ASP A 488 -8.17 3.17 -27.35
C ASP A 488 -9.14 3.11 -26.17
N THR A 489 -8.76 2.36 -25.14
CA THR A 489 -9.50 2.26 -23.89
C THR A 489 -8.70 2.89 -22.76
N PHE A 490 -9.38 3.17 -21.64
CA PHE A 490 -8.73 3.77 -20.48
C PHE A 490 -7.79 2.80 -19.77
N ASP A 491 -6.71 3.35 -19.22
CA ASP A 491 -5.94 2.74 -18.17
C ASP A 491 -6.87 2.30 -17.03
N THR A 492 -6.68 1.09 -16.52
CA THR A 492 -7.52 0.52 -15.46
C THR A 492 -7.45 1.28 -14.15
N PHE A 493 -6.42 2.10 -13.93
CA PHE A 493 -6.38 3.01 -12.79
C PHE A 493 -7.45 4.10 -12.85
N MET A 494 -8.03 4.36 -14.01
CA MET A 494 -9.16 5.29 -14.13
C MET A 494 -10.34 4.80 -13.27
N GLU A 495 -10.71 3.54 -13.42
CA GLU A 495 -11.84 2.94 -12.70
C GLU A 495 -11.58 2.87 -11.20
N SER A 496 -10.37 2.49 -10.80
CA SER A 496 -10.00 2.36 -9.38
C SER A 496 -9.78 3.70 -8.67
N SER A 497 -9.76 4.81 -9.40
CA SER A 497 -9.50 6.12 -8.80
C SER A 497 -10.73 6.75 -8.16
N TRP A 498 -11.94 6.29 -8.48
CA TRP A 498 -13.16 6.91 -7.96
C TRP A 498 -14.22 5.94 -7.45
N TYR A 499 -13.96 4.62 -7.48
CA TYR A 499 -14.90 3.60 -7.04
C TYR A 499 -15.36 3.78 -5.58
N TYR A 500 -14.46 4.21 -4.71
CA TYR A 500 -14.78 4.51 -3.30
C TYR A 500 -15.88 5.56 -3.17
N ALA A 501 -15.92 6.54 -4.05
CA ALA A 501 -16.95 7.56 -4.08
C ALA A 501 -18.27 7.02 -4.65
N ARG A 502 -18.18 6.21 -5.69
CA ARG A 502 -19.39 5.60 -6.30
C ARG A 502 -20.10 4.65 -5.35
N TYR A 503 -19.39 3.96 -4.48
CA TYR A 503 -20.01 3.13 -3.45
C TYR A 503 -20.95 3.90 -2.52
N THR A 504 -20.80 5.19 -2.38
CA THR A 504 -21.69 6.02 -1.54
C THR A 504 -23.08 6.17 -2.12
N CYS A 505 -23.22 5.99 -3.44
CA CYS A 505 -24.48 6.14 -4.18
C CYS A 505 -24.47 5.30 -5.47
N PRO A 506 -24.31 3.96 -5.38
CA PRO A 506 -24.06 3.13 -6.57
C PRO A 506 -25.23 3.05 -7.55
N GLN A 507 -26.46 3.28 -7.09
CA GLN A 507 -27.66 3.26 -7.93
C GLN A 507 -28.06 4.64 -8.45
N TYR A 508 -27.36 5.70 -8.09
CA TYR A 508 -27.68 7.05 -8.54
C TYR A 508 -27.44 7.20 -10.03
N GLN A 509 -28.49 7.59 -10.79
CA GLN A 509 -28.42 7.65 -12.25
C GLN A 509 -28.53 9.06 -12.82
N GLN A 510 -28.76 10.07 -11.99
CA GLN A 510 -28.89 11.46 -12.42
C GLN A 510 -27.51 12.13 -12.59
N GLY A 511 -26.43 11.49 -12.19
CA GLY A 511 -25.07 11.98 -12.31
C GLY A 511 -24.05 10.99 -11.78
N MET A 512 -22.79 11.39 -11.82
CA MET A 512 -21.67 10.58 -11.35
C MET A 512 -21.77 10.28 -9.85
N LEU A 513 -22.11 11.28 -9.06
CA LEU A 513 -22.26 11.18 -7.61
C LEU A 513 -23.45 12.02 -7.13
N ASN A 514 -24.14 11.51 -6.12
CA ASN A 514 -25.05 12.30 -5.30
C ASN A 514 -24.24 12.97 -4.20
N SER A 515 -24.09 14.30 -4.26
CA SER A 515 -23.20 15.03 -3.36
C SER A 515 -23.60 14.91 -1.89
N GLU A 516 -24.88 14.83 -1.57
CA GLU A 516 -25.34 14.66 -0.19
C GLU A 516 -24.90 13.32 0.39
N GLU A 517 -25.15 12.22 -0.33
CA GLU A 517 -24.72 10.88 0.08
C GLU A 517 -23.19 10.76 0.11
N ALA A 518 -22.52 11.26 -0.92
CA ALA A 518 -21.07 11.24 -0.99
C ALA A 518 -20.44 11.98 0.18
N ASN A 519 -20.92 13.17 0.53
CA ASN A 519 -20.36 13.96 1.62
C ASN A 519 -20.76 13.45 3.02
N TYR A 520 -21.83 12.65 3.10
CA TYR A 520 -22.13 11.96 4.35
C TYR A 520 -21.08 10.88 4.65
N TRP A 521 -20.74 10.05 3.67
CA TRP A 521 -19.84 8.91 3.88
C TRP A 521 -18.35 9.25 3.77
N LEU A 522 -17.99 10.21 2.89
CA LEU A 522 -16.58 10.56 2.66
C LEU A 522 -16.08 11.61 3.66
N PRO A 523 -14.78 11.59 3.98
CA PRO A 523 -13.75 10.69 3.46
C PRO A 523 -13.89 9.26 3.98
N VAL A 524 -13.21 8.31 3.33
CA VAL A 524 -13.06 6.95 3.84
C VAL A 524 -12.34 7.02 5.18
N ASP A 525 -12.92 6.45 6.23
CA ASP A 525 -12.31 6.50 7.56
C ASP A 525 -11.12 5.55 7.68
N GLN A 526 -11.26 4.33 7.15
CA GLN A 526 -10.19 3.33 7.13
C GLN A 526 -10.08 2.74 5.73
N TYR A 527 -8.94 2.92 5.10
CA TYR A 527 -8.58 2.28 3.83
C TYR A 527 -7.52 1.22 4.07
N ILE A 528 -7.62 0.08 3.39
CA ILE A 528 -6.72 -1.06 3.58
C ILE A 528 -6.29 -1.60 2.23
N GLY A 529 -4.99 -1.69 2.00
CA GLY A 529 -4.45 -2.23 0.76
C GLY A 529 -2.93 -2.33 0.77
N GLY A 530 -2.37 -2.97 -0.26
CA GLY A 530 -0.94 -3.20 -0.35
C GLY A 530 -0.11 -1.94 -0.60
N ILE A 531 1.09 -1.92 -0.06
CA ILE A 531 2.04 -0.81 -0.22
C ILE A 531 2.51 -0.63 -1.67
N GLU A 532 2.41 -1.66 -2.49
CA GLU A 532 2.76 -1.61 -3.92
C GLU A 532 1.96 -0.55 -4.70
N HIS A 533 0.83 -0.10 -4.15
CA HIS A 533 0.00 0.93 -4.75
C HIS A 533 0.38 2.37 -4.37
N ALA A 534 1.42 2.54 -3.56
CA ALA A 534 1.78 3.84 -2.99
C ALA A 534 1.98 4.95 -4.04
N THR A 535 2.61 4.65 -5.16
CA THR A 535 2.93 5.63 -6.21
C THR A 535 2.06 5.51 -7.47
N MET A 536 1.11 4.59 -7.47
CA MET A 536 0.18 4.38 -8.59
C MET A 536 -1.25 4.62 -8.15
N HIS A 537 -1.95 3.56 -7.73
CA HIS A 537 -3.36 3.68 -7.34
C HIS A 537 -3.60 4.77 -6.28
N LEU A 538 -2.81 4.81 -5.22
CA LEU A 538 -3.02 5.76 -4.11
C LEU A 538 -2.76 7.21 -4.53
N LEU A 539 -1.85 7.43 -5.47
CA LEU A 539 -1.60 8.76 -6.00
C LEU A 539 -2.75 9.22 -6.90
N TYR A 540 -3.21 8.37 -7.82
CA TYR A 540 -4.35 8.68 -8.69
C TYR A 540 -5.66 8.80 -7.91
N PHE A 541 -5.86 8.00 -6.90
CA PHE A 541 -6.96 8.05 -5.95
C PHE A 541 -7.05 9.44 -5.26
N ARG A 542 -5.93 9.96 -4.79
CA ARG A 542 -5.85 11.30 -4.20
C ARG A 542 -6.08 12.39 -5.24
N PHE A 543 -5.46 12.26 -6.41
CA PHE A 543 -5.63 13.19 -7.51
C PHE A 543 -7.08 13.28 -7.96
N PHE A 544 -7.70 12.13 -8.19
CA PHE A 544 -9.08 12.07 -8.67
C PHE A 544 -10.05 12.68 -7.66
N HIS A 545 -9.79 12.48 -6.38
CA HIS A 545 -10.59 13.11 -5.32
C HIS A 545 -10.55 14.64 -5.39
N LYS A 546 -9.39 15.21 -5.68
CA LYS A 546 -9.25 16.65 -5.86
C LYS A 546 -9.99 17.14 -7.10
N LEU A 547 -10.02 16.35 -8.17
CA LEU A 547 -10.83 16.65 -9.35
C LEU A 547 -12.32 16.63 -9.02
N LEU A 548 -12.78 15.66 -8.24
CA LEU A 548 -14.18 15.58 -7.80
C LEU A 548 -14.54 16.76 -6.88
N ARG A 549 -13.62 17.19 -6.02
CA ARG A 549 -13.78 18.37 -5.16
C ARG A 549 -13.96 19.63 -6.02
N ASP A 550 -13.08 19.83 -7.00
CA ASP A 550 -13.11 21.01 -7.87
C ASP A 550 -14.33 21.02 -8.79
N ALA A 551 -14.89 19.86 -9.08
CA ALA A 551 -16.16 19.72 -9.80
C ALA A 551 -17.39 19.93 -8.91
N GLY A 552 -17.22 20.10 -7.61
CA GLY A 552 -18.32 20.37 -6.67
C GLY A 552 -18.99 19.13 -6.09
N PHE A 553 -18.47 17.92 -6.35
CA PHE A 553 -19.08 16.69 -5.86
C PHE A 553 -18.76 16.39 -4.40
N VAL A 554 -17.56 16.67 -3.97
CA VAL A 554 -17.08 16.39 -2.62
C VAL A 554 -16.46 17.64 -1.99
N THR A 555 -16.49 17.72 -0.65
CA THR A 555 -15.98 18.87 0.09
C THR A 555 -14.64 18.61 0.77
N SER A 556 -14.30 17.36 1.01
CA SER A 556 -13.01 16.99 1.61
C SER A 556 -11.86 17.08 0.61
N ASP A 557 -10.65 17.37 1.11
CA ASP A 557 -9.45 17.52 0.29
C ASP A 557 -8.77 16.19 -0.02
N GLU A 558 -8.92 15.21 0.87
CA GLU A 558 -8.32 13.89 0.75
C GLU A 558 -9.39 12.80 0.80
N PRO A 559 -9.20 11.69 0.08
CA PRO A 559 -10.23 10.65 -0.03
C PRO A 559 -10.31 9.73 1.18
N ALA A 560 -9.24 9.59 1.96
CA ALA A 560 -9.17 8.67 3.10
C ALA A 560 -8.34 9.26 4.23
N ASP A 561 -8.83 9.09 5.47
CA ASP A 561 -8.16 9.59 6.67
C ASP A 561 -7.05 8.65 7.13
N LYS A 562 -7.34 7.35 7.23
CA LYS A 562 -6.41 6.36 7.74
C LYS A 562 -6.15 5.29 6.69
N LEU A 563 -4.87 4.98 6.46
CA LEU A 563 -4.43 3.93 5.56
C LEU A 563 -3.64 2.88 6.34
N LEU A 564 -4.02 1.61 6.17
CA LEU A 564 -3.27 0.48 6.67
C LEU A 564 -2.77 -0.35 5.48
N CYS A 565 -1.45 -0.56 5.42
CA CYS A 565 -0.84 -1.42 4.41
C CYS A 565 -0.53 -2.77 5.04
N GLN A 566 -1.27 -3.81 4.63
CA GLN A 566 -1.04 -5.16 5.15
C GLN A 566 0.21 -5.79 4.54
N GLY A 567 0.87 -6.65 5.33
CA GLY A 567 1.99 -7.45 4.85
C GLY A 567 1.55 -8.66 4.02
N MET A 568 2.50 -9.23 3.28
CA MET A 568 2.25 -10.40 2.45
C MET A 568 2.06 -11.67 3.27
N VAL A 569 1.35 -12.65 2.70
CA VAL A 569 1.26 -14.00 3.24
C VAL A 569 2.28 -14.87 2.49
N LEU A 570 3.16 -15.52 3.25
CA LEU A 570 4.22 -16.39 2.75
C LEU A 570 3.88 -17.86 3.03
N ALA A 571 4.37 -18.74 2.18
CA ALA A 571 4.27 -20.19 2.40
C ALA A 571 5.55 -20.88 1.97
N ASP A 572 5.80 -22.04 2.54
CA ASP A 572 6.90 -22.91 2.13
C ASP A 572 6.69 -23.35 0.67
N ALA A 573 7.80 -23.48 -0.07
CA ALA A 573 7.79 -24.00 -1.43
C ALA A 573 8.69 -25.23 -1.52
N PHE A 574 8.19 -26.25 -2.22
CA PHE A 574 8.84 -27.56 -2.36
C PHE A 574 8.83 -28.01 -3.81
N TYR A 575 9.91 -28.60 -4.27
CA TYR A 575 9.98 -29.21 -5.61
C TYR A 575 10.76 -30.50 -5.60
N TYR A 576 10.55 -31.32 -6.64
CA TYR A 576 11.45 -32.39 -7.01
C TYR A 576 11.85 -32.26 -8.49
N THR A 577 12.98 -32.87 -8.86
CA THR A 577 13.48 -32.81 -10.24
C THR A 577 12.97 -34.02 -11.02
N SER A 578 12.33 -33.79 -12.18
CA SER A 578 11.86 -34.85 -13.07
C SER A 578 13.02 -35.55 -13.77
N PRO A 579 12.80 -36.76 -14.37
CA PRO A 579 13.81 -37.43 -15.19
C PRO A 579 14.36 -36.59 -16.35
N THR A 580 13.57 -35.59 -16.82
CA THR A 580 13.96 -34.63 -17.88
C THR A 580 14.63 -33.37 -17.35
N ASN A 581 15.00 -33.35 -16.06
CA ASN A 581 15.67 -32.25 -15.37
C ASN A 581 14.82 -30.97 -15.20
N GLU A 582 13.51 -31.09 -15.19
CA GLU A 582 12.58 -30.00 -14.90
C GLU A 582 12.20 -30.00 -13.42
N ARG A 583 12.04 -28.81 -12.84
CA ARG A 583 11.54 -28.66 -11.48
C ARG A 583 10.04 -28.79 -11.47
N ILE A 584 9.52 -29.77 -10.70
CA ILE A 584 8.09 -29.98 -10.48
C ILE A 584 7.75 -29.50 -9.08
N TRP A 585 7.00 -28.42 -8.99
CA TRP A 585 6.60 -27.80 -7.73
C TRP A 585 5.38 -28.50 -7.14
N VAL A 586 5.47 -28.84 -5.87
CA VAL A 586 4.44 -29.59 -5.14
C VAL A 586 3.77 -28.67 -4.13
N SER A 587 2.42 -28.71 -4.09
CA SER A 587 1.65 -27.91 -3.12
C SER A 587 2.05 -28.26 -1.68
N PRO A 588 2.27 -27.26 -0.81
CA PRO A 588 2.59 -27.53 0.61
C PRO A 588 1.56 -28.40 1.33
N THR A 589 0.31 -28.40 0.89
CA THR A 589 -0.77 -29.21 1.47
C THR A 589 -0.61 -30.72 1.22
N LYS A 590 0.22 -31.10 0.25
CA LYS A 590 0.53 -32.49 -0.11
C LYS A 590 1.85 -33.00 0.47
N VAL A 591 2.51 -32.21 1.31
CA VAL A 591 3.85 -32.47 1.82
C VAL A 591 3.78 -32.95 3.26
N THR A 592 4.47 -34.04 3.57
CA THR A 592 4.71 -34.54 4.92
C THR A 592 6.12 -34.14 5.33
N LEU A 593 6.24 -33.48 6.47
CA LEU A 593 7.50 -32.93 6.98
C LEU A 593 8.02 -33.73 8.18
N GLU A 594 9.34 -33.95 8.21
CA GLU A 594 10.06 -34.34 9.42
C GLU A 594 10.89 -33.16 9.90
N ARG A 595 10.79 -32.86 11.21
CA ARG A 595 11.50 -31.75 11.82
C ARG A 595 12.47 -32.25 12.89
N ASP A 596 13.60 -31.54 13.08
CA ASP A 596 14.54 -31.80 14.16
C ASP A 596 14.04 -31.21 15.50
N ASP A 597 14.82 -31.38 16.58
CA ASP A 597 14.51 -30.88 17.90
C ASP A 597 14.41 -29.35 17.98
N LYS A 598 14.99 -28.66 16.97
CA LYS A 598 14.93 -27.20 16.85
C LYS A 598 13.82 -26.70 15.93
N GLY A 599 12.98 -27.64 15.44
CA GLY A 599 11.87 -27.31 14.56
C GLY A 599 12.25 -27.08 13.10
N ARG A 600 13.50 -27.37 12.71
CA ARG A 600 13.94 -27.22 11.31
C ARG A 600 13.48 -28.41 10.47
N ILE A 601 13.12 -28.15 9.21
CA ILE A 601 12.71 -29.18 8.26
C ILE A 601 13.94 -29.99 7.84
N VAL A 602 13.97 -31.28 8.17
CA VAL A 602 15.08 -32.20 7.80
C VAL A 602 14.71 -33.09 6.64
N LYS A 603 13.43 -33.35 6.39
CA LYS A 603 12.92 -34.14 5.29
C LYS A 603 11.52 -33.70 4.90
N ALA A 604 11.27 -33.68 3.59
CA ALA A 604 9.96 -33.41 3.02
C ALA A 604 9.66 -34.47 1.94
N VAL A 605 8.47 -35.06 1.99
CA VAL A 605 8.02 -36.10 1.06
C VAL A 605 6.59 -35.79 0.64
N ASP A 606 6.28 -35.93 -0.66
CA ASP A 606 4.91 -35.73 -1.13
C ASP A 606 4.09 -37.06 -0.96
N ASP A 607 2.81 -37.00 -1.32
CA ASP A 607 1.88 -38.10 -1.21
C ASP A 607 2.18 -39.24 -2.23
N GLU A 608 3.02 -38.97 -3.24
CA GLU A 608 3.49 -39.94 -4.22
C GLU A 608 4.86 -40.57 -3.87
N GLY A 609 5.46 -40.16 -2.74
CA GLY A 609 6.72 -40.67 -2.25
C GLY A 609 7.97 -39.98 -2.76
N HIS A 610 7.84 -38.88 -3.50
CA HIS A 610 9.00 -38.09 -3.94
C HIS A 610 9.66 -37.38 -2.78
N GLU A 611 10.99 -37.44 -2.70
CA GLU A 611 11.76 -36.64 -1.75
C GLU A 611 11.91 -35.24 -2.32
N LEU A 612 11.52 -34.24 -1.53
CA LEU A 612 11.40 -32.84 -1.98
C LEU A 612 12.54 -31.96 -1.47
N VAL A 613 12.88 -30.98 -2.27
CA VAL A 613 13.79 -29.90 -1.90
C VAL A 613 12.96 -28.74 -1.35
N HIS A 614 13.23 -28.30 -0.13
CA HIS A 614 12.60 -27.16 0.51
C HIS A 614 13.36 -25.88 0.14
N THR A 615 12.68 -24.91 -0.48
CA THR A 615 13.30 -23.64 -0.89
C THR A 615 13.06 -22.50 0.09
N GLY A 616 12.42 -22.77 1.23
CA GLY A 616 12.12 -21.78 2.27
C GLY A 616 10.76 -21.09 2.11
N MET A 617 10.46 -20.22 3.06
CA MET A 617 9.26 -19.37 3.03
C MET A 617 9.41 -18.32 1.94
N THR A 618 8.41 -18.22 1.07
CA THR A 618 8.42 -17.28 -0.04
C THR A 618 6.99 -16.84 -0.36
N LYS A 619 6.87 -15.76 -1.12
CA LYS A 619 5.58 -15.28 -1.59
C LYS A 619 4.82 -16.40 -2.29
N MET A 620 3.53 -16.52 -2.01
CA MET A 620 2.67 -17.49 -2.70
C MET A 620 2.56 -17.12 -4.18
N SER A 621 2.84 -18.12 -5.06
CA SER A 621 2.78 -17.91 -6.51
C SER A 621 2.29 -19.17 -7.22
N LYS A 622 1.66 -18.98 -8.38
CA LYS A 622 1.25 -20.11 -9.24
C LYS A 622 2.44 -20.88 -9.76
N SER A 623 3.54 -20.19 -10.07
CA SER A 623 4.75 -20.82 -10.61
C SER A 623 5.42 -21.78 -9.61
N LYS A 624 5.32 -21.51 -8.31
CA LYS A 624 5.88 -22.36 -7.24
C LYS A 624 4.85 -23.29 -6.60
N ASN A 625 3.61 -23.22 -7.06
CA ASN A 625 2.51 -24.02 -6.54
C ASN A 625 2.42 -24.03 -5.01
N ASN A 626 2.78 -22.92 -4.38
CA ASN A 626 2.75 -22.80 -2.91
C ASN A 626 1.58 -21.97 -2.40
N GLY A 627 0.60 -21.66 -3.25
CA GLY A 627 -0.64 -21.03 -2.83
C GLY A 627 -1.48 -21.94 -1.98
N ILE A 628 -1.99 -21.43 -0.86
CA ILE A 628 -2.95 -22.13 0.00
C ILE A 628 -4.34 -21.70 -0.43
N ASP A 629 -5.21 -22.67 -0.74
CA ASP A 629 -6.58 -22.38 -1.15
C ASP A 629 -7.44 -22.02 0.08
N PRO A 630 -7.95 -20.79 0.16
CA PRO A 630 -8.82 -20.37 1.26
C PRO A 630 -10.05 -21.28 1.43
N GLN A 631 -10.64 -21.73 0.32
CA GLN A 631 -11.83 -22.58 0.37
C GLN A 631 -11.56 -23.91 1.06
N GLU A 632 -10.45 -24.58 0.71
CA GLU A 632 -10.04 -25.83 1.37
C GLU A 632 -9.87 -25.63 2.87
N MET A 633 -9.27 -24.51 3.28
CA MET A 633 -9.04 -24.21 4.69
C MET A 633 -10.35 -23.93 5.44
N VAL A 634 -11.27 -23.21 4.82
CA VAL A 634 -12.60 -22.98 5.41
C VAL A 634 -13.38 -24.29 5.54
N GLU A 635 -13.36 -25.13 4.52
CA GLU A 635 -14.03 -26.45 4.55
C GLU A 635 -13.44 -27.37 5.62
N LYS A 636 -12.13 -27.31 5.83
CA LYS A 636 -11.43 -28.17 6.79
C LYS A 636 -11.53 -27.66 8.24
N TYR A 637 -11.42 -26.36 8.45
CA TYR A 637 -11.29 -25.75 9.79
C TYR A 637 -12.39 -24.80 10.17
N GLY A 638 -13.15 -24.29 9.21
CA GLY A 638 -14.13 -23.23 9.42
C GLY A 638 -13.57 -21.84 9.15
N ALA A 639 -14.46 -20.91 8.80
CA ALA A 639 -14.09 -19.52 8.48
C ALA A 639 -13.51 -18.77 9.69
N ASP A 640 -14.12 -18.93 10.87
CA ASP A 640 -13.64 -18.25 12.08
C ASP A 640 -12.22 -18.67 12.45
N THR A 641 -11.88 -19.94 12.23
CA THR A 641 -10.52 -20.46 12.49
C THR A 641 -9.50 -19.78 11.57
N VAL A 642 -9.80 -19.68 10.27
CA VAL A 642 -8.92 -19.03 9.30
C VAL A 642 -8.76 -17.54 9.64
N ARG A 643 -9.85 -16.86 9.97
CA ARG A 643 -9.85 -15.45 10.36
C ARG A 643 -9.01 -15.22 11.61
N LEU A 644 -9.17 -16.07 12.63
CA LEU A 644 -8.40 -16.00 13.87
C LEU A 644 -6.90 -16.16 13.62
N PHE A 645 -6.53 -17.16 12.82
CA PHE A 645 -5.13 -17.36 12.45
C PHE A 645 -4.55 -16.14 11.75
N MET A 646 -5.27 -15.58 10.77
CA MET A 646 -4.83 -14.40 10.02
C MET A 646 -4.57 -13.19 10.91
N MET A 647 -5.37 -13.03 11.96
CA MET A 647 -5.24 -11.87 12.86
C MET A 647 -4.22 -12.10 13.98
N PHE A 648 -3.95 -13.35 14.32
CA PHE A 648 -3.08 -13.70 15.46
C PHE A 648 -1.62 -13.92 15.06
N ALA A 649 -1.37 -14.48 13.87
CA ALA A 649 -0.05 -15.00 13.50
C ALA A 649 1.04 -13.93 13.35
N SER A 650 0.65 -12.69 13.04
CA SER A 650 1.61 -11.59 12.82
C SER A 650 0.89 -10.24 12.91
N PRO A 651 1.59 -9.16 13.28
CA PRO A 651 1.05 -7.82 13.12
C PRO A 651 0.57 -7.56 11.67
N ALA A 652 -0.49 -6.77 11.51
CA ALA A 652 -1.15 -6.58 10.22
C ALA A 652 -0.21 -6.05 9.11
N GLU A 653 0.73 -5.16 9.46
CA GLU A 653 1.67 -4.54 8.52
C GLU A 653 2.85 -5.44 8.16
N MET A 654 3.06 -6.53 8.88
CA MET A 654 4.21 -7.42 8.70
C MET A 654 3.83 -8.64 7.89
N THR A 655 4.83 -9.30 7.30
CA THR A 655 4.62 -10.57 6.60
C THR A 655 4.08 -11.62 7.55
N LEU A 656 3.21 -12.48 7.04
CA LEU A 656 2.63 -13.59 7.76
C LEU A 656 3.11 -14.89 7.12
N GLU A 657 3.68 -15.77 7.93
CA GLU A 657 4.08 -17.10 7.48
C GLU A 657 2.94 -18.09 7.70
N TRP A 658 2.46 -18.70 6.62
CA TRP A 658 1.43 -19.73 6.70
C TRP A 658 1.97 -20.99 7.35
N GLN A 659 1.34 -21.43 8.44
CA GLN A 659 1.65 -22.68 9.12
C GLN A 659 0.35 -23.37 9.52
N GLU A 660 0.11 -24.54 8.99
CA GLU A 660 -1.12 -25.28 9.26
C GLU A 660 -1.25 -25.66 10.75
N SER A 661 -0.15 -25.91 11.44
CA SER A 661 -0.15 -26.14 12.89
C SER A 661 -0.74 -24.96 13.69
N GLY A 662 -0.49 -23.72 13.24
CA GLY A 662 -1.08 -22.52 13.82
C GLY A 662 -2.58 -22.44 13.60
N VAL A 663 -3.04 -22.86 12.43
CA VAL A 663 -4.48 -22.92 12.11
C VAL A 663 -5.18 -23.96 12.99
N GLU A 664 -4.58 -25.13 13.18
CA GLU A 664 -5.08 -26.15 14.11
C GLU A 664 -5.15 -25.64 15.53
N GLY A 665 -4.14 -24.88 15.98
CA GLY A 665 -4.12 -24.22 17.28
C GLY A 665 -5.26 -23.21 17.45
N ALA A 666 -5.56 -22.45 16.40
CA ALA A 666 -6.68 -21.51 16.39
C ALA A 666 -8.03 -22.25 16.57
N LYS A 667 -8.21 -23.36 15.86
CA LYS A 667 -9.41 -24.20 16.00
C LYS A 667 -9.57 -24.73 17.43
N ARG A 668 -8.49 -25.23 18.02
CA ARG A 668 -8.51 -25.73 19.40
C ARG A 668 -8.89 -24.61 20.37
N PHE A 669 -8.39 -23.40 20.16
CA PHE A 669 -8.76 -22.26 20.99
C PHE A 669 -10.27 -21.97 20.92
N LEU A 670 -10.85 -21.93 19.73
CA LEU A 670 -12.29 -21.71 19.56
C LEU A 670 -13.11 -22.83 20.21
N ALA A 671 -12.67 -24.08 20.10
CA ALA A 671 -13.31 -25.20 20.78
C ALA A 671 -13.27 -25.03 22.32
N ARG A 672 -12.19 -24.50 22.86
CA ARG A 672 -12.07 -24.19 24.28
C ARG A 672 -13.04 -23.09 24.72
N VAL A 673 -13.18 -22.05 23.94
CA VAL A 673 -14.16 -20.98 24.23
C VAL A 673 -15.58 -21.56 24.24
N TRP A 674 -15.90 -22.35 23.22
CA TRP A 674 -17.18 -23.03 23.11
C TRP A 674 -17.45 -23.89 24.31
N ASN A 675 -16.48 -24.73 24.71
CA ASN A 675 -16.60 -25.64 25.82
C ASN A 675 -16.79 -24.91 27.17
N LEU A 676 -16.10 -23.79 27.37
CA LEU A 676 -16.24 -23.01 28.59
C LEU A 676 -17.66 -22.46 28.74
N VAL A 677 -18.25 -21.96 27.67
CA VAL A 677 -19.65 -21.49 27.67
C VAL A 677 -20.59 -22.66 27.89
N PHE A 678 -20.32 -23.80 27.25
CA PHE A 678 -21.13 -25.01 27.46
C PHE A 678 -21.15 -25.45 28.94
N GLU A 679 -19.99 -25.50 29.58
CA GLU A 679 -19.89 -25.88 31.02
C GLU A 679 -20.56 -24.85 31.92
N TYR A 680 -20.39 -23.55 31.66
CA TYR A 680 -21.09 -22.49 32.39
C TYR A 680 -22.62 -22.66 32.29
N ASN A 681 -23.12 -22.96 31.09
CA ASN A 681 -24.56 -23.08 30.82
C ASN A 681 -25.23 -24.29 31.51
N LYS A 682 -24.47 -25.22 32.09
CA LYS A 682 -25.05 -26.30 32.93
C LYS A 682 -25.70 -25.77 34.18
N ASN A 683 -25.21 -24.63 34.70
CA ASN A 683 -25.77 -23.95 35.87
C ASN A 683 -25.56 -22.42 35.74
N PRO A 684 -26.29 -21.77 34.81
CA PRO A 684 -26.14 -20.33 34.61
C PRO A 684 -26.74 -19.53 35.77
N THR A 685 -26.21 -18.31 35.98
CA THR A 685 -26.76 -17.39 36.99
C THR A 685 -27.30 -16.12 36.32
N LYS A 686 -28.31 -15.53 36.95
CA LYS A 686 -28.82 -14.18 36.65
C LYS A 686 -28.35 -13.15 37.67
N THR A 687 -27.62 -13.57 38.69
CA THR A 687 -27.10 -12.71 39.75
C THR A 687 -26.00 -11.81 39.18
N ALA A 688 -26.11 -10.52 39.43
CA ALA A 688 -25.07 -9.55 39.08
C ALA A 688 -23.89 -9.66 40.05
N VAL A 689 -22.70 -9.27 39.58
CA VAL A 689 -21.51 -9.13 40.43
C VAL A 689 -21.78 -8.07 41.49
N ASN A 690 -21.54 -8.42 42.77
CA ASN A 690 -21.56 -7.46 43.90
C ASN A 690 -20.10 -7.11 44.24
N PRO A 691 -19.57 -5.96 43.81
CA PRO A 691 -18.16 -5.60 44.02
C PRO A 691 -17.73 -5.56 45.48
N THR A 692 -18.66 -5.31 46.41
CA THR A 692 -18.37 -5.20 47.85
C THR A 692 -18.35 -6.56 48.56
N ALA A 693 -18.83 -7.61 47.90
CA ALA A 693 -18.96 -8.94 48.51
C ALA A 693 -17.95 -9.96 47.97
N LEU A 694 -16.96 -9.51 47.18
CA LEU A 694 -15.99 -10.39 46.53
C LEU A 694 -14.85 -10.78 47.47
N SER A 695 -14.42 -12.03 47.42
CA SER A 695 -13.18 -12.50 48.04
C SER A 695 -11.97 -11.90 47.29
N SER A 696 -10.77 -12.03 47.86
CA SER A 696 -9.52 -11.59 47.24
C SER A 696 -9.29 -12.26 45.90
N THR A 697 -9.57 -13.56 45.80
CA THR A 697 -9.43 -14.33 44.55
C THR A 697 -10.43 -13.87 43.50
N GLN A 698 -11.67 -13.62 43.88
CA GLN A 698 -12.72 -13.12 43.02
C GLN A 698 -12.40 -11.71 42.49
N LYS A 699 -11.92 -10.82 43.37
CA LYS A 699 -11.46 -9.48 42.97
C LYS A 699 -10.32 -9.54 42.00
N ALA A 700 -9.34 -10.43 42.18
CA ALA A 700 -8.19 -10.58 41.32
C ALA A 700 -8.61 -11.06 39.93
N LEU A 701 -9.52 -12.05 39.87
CA LEU A 701 -10.03 -12.54 38.58
C LEU A 701 -10.80 -11.45 37.83
N ARG A 702 -11.70 -10.74 38.53
CA ARG A 702 -12.48 -9.67 37.91
C ARG A 702 -11.59 -8.52 37.43
N ARG A 703 -10.53 -8.21 38.17
CA ARG A 703 -9.51 -7.24 37.76
C ARG A 703 -8.87 -7.66 36.43
N ASP A 704 -8.47 -8.91 36.30
CA ASP A 704 -7.89 -9.44 35.07
C ASP A 704 -8.87 -9.34 33.89
N VAL A 705 -10.15 -9.61 34.13
CA VAL A 705 -11.21 -9.45 33.12
C VAL A 705 -11.25 -8.00 32.59
N HIS A 706 -11.33 -7.03 33.48
CA HIS A 706 -11.47 -5.62 33.09
C HIS A 706 -10.19 -5.02 32.55
N LYS A 707 -9.03 -5.43 33.01
CA LYS A 707 -7.74 -5.05 32.39
C LYS A 707 -7.63 -5.61 30.98
N THR A 708 -8.11 -6.83 30.75
CA THR A 708 -8.15 -7.41 29.40
C THR A 708 -9.09 -6.63 28.48
N ILE A 709 -10.26 -6.24 28.97
CA ILE A 709 -11.20 -5.41 28.19
C ILE A 709 -10.53 -4.09 27.78
N ALA A 710 -9.87 -3.42 28.71
CA ALA A 710 -9.19 -2.16 28.43
C ALA A 710 -8.09 -2.33 27.39
N LYS A 711 -7.27 -3.37 27.52
CA LYS A 711 -6.19 -3.67 26.57
C LYS A 711 -6.71 -4.00 25.17
N VAL A 712 -7.69 -4.89 25.09
CA VAL A 712 -8.28 -5.31 23.80
C VAL A 712 -8.96 -4.13 23.10
N SER A 713 -9.68 -3.29 23.87
CA SER A 713 -10.32 -2.10 23.32
C SER A 713 -9.31 -1.12 22.70
N ASP A 714 -8.20 -0.90 23.38
CA ASP A 714 -7.12 -0.05 22.86
C ASP A 714 -6.40 -0.69 21.66
N ASP A 715 -6.10 -1.99 21.75
CA ASP A 715 -5.41 -2.72 20.68
C ASP A 715 -6.22 -2.77 19.38
N ILE A 716 -7.54 -2.97 19.43
CA ILE A 716 -8.41 -3.02 18.25
C ILE A 716 -8.76 -1.60 17.77
N GLY A 717 -9.17 -0.72 18.67
CA GLY A 717 -9.75 0.57 18.32
C GLY A 717 -8.74 1.63 17.92
N ARG A 718 -7.61 1.71 18.62
CA ARG A 718 -6.60 2.74 18.40
C ARG A 718 -5.34 2.19 17.73
N ARG A 719 -4.74 1.14 18.30
CA ARG A 719 -3.45 0.63 17.88
C ARG A 719 -3.52 -0.26 16.64
N GLN A 720 -4.65 -0.92 16.42
CA GLN A 720 -4.86 -1.93 15.37
C GLN A 720 -3.80 -3.05 15.43
N THR A 721 -3.48 -3.46 16.65
CA THR A 721 -2.59 -4.59 16.94
C THR A 721 -3.44 -5.80 17.33
N PHE A 722 -4.04 -6.43 16.34
CA PHE A 722 -5.01 -7.52 16.53
C PHE A 722 -4.40 -8.75 17.19
N ASN A 723 -3.14 -9.06 16.89
CA ASN A 723 -2.41 -10.18 17.46
C ASN A 723 -2.24 -10.04 18.98
N THR A 724 -1.95 -8.84 19.48
CA THR A 724 -1.81 -8.61 20.93
C THR A 724 -3.16 -8.64 21.65
N ALA A 725 -4.21 -8.17 20.98
CA ALA A 725 -5.58 -8.28 21.49
C ALA A 725 -5.98 -9.75 21.70
N ILE A 726 -5.73 -10.58 20.70
CA ILE A 726 -6.03 -12.02 20.74
C ILE A 726 -5.21 -12.71 21.83
N ALA A 727 -3.91 -12.38 21.94
CA ALA A 727 -3.05 -12.93 22.99
C ALA A 727 -3.60 -12.61 24.40
N ALA A 728 -4.06 -11.39 24.60
CA ALA A 728 -4.68 -10.99 25.89
C ALA A 728 -5.95 -11.80 26.18
N ILE A 729 -6.79 -12.03 25.18
CA ILE A 729 -8.00 -12.87 25.33
C ILE A 729 -7.62 -14.32 25.66
N MET A 730 -6.59 -14.87 25.00
CA MET A 730 -6.11 -16.23 25.27
C MET A 730 -5.60 -16.39 26.70
N GLU A 731 -4.85 -15.41 27.21
CA GLU A 731 -4.39 -15.39 28.59
C GLU A 731 -5.57 -15.34 29.58
N LEU A 732 -6.56 -14.50 29.28
CA LEU A 732 -7.78 -14.44 30.09
C LEU A 732 -8.51 -15.78 30.09
N MET A 733 -8.64 -16.42 28.94
CA MET A 733 -9.28 -17.73 28.80
C MET A 733 -8.58 -18.81 29.63
N ASN A 734 -7.26 -18.79 29.74
CA ASN A 734 -6.50 -19.69 30.58
C ASN A 734 -6.90 -19.52 32.08
N LYS A 735 -7.07 -18.28 32.50
CA LYS A 735 -7.50 -17.97 33.90
C LYS A 735 -8.94 -18.40 34.13
N LEU A 736 -9.84 -18.13 33.18
CA LEU A 736 -11.26 -18.49 33.28
C LEU A 736 -11.47 -20.01 33.30
N THR A 737 -10.69 -20.76 32.53
CA THR A 737 -10.78 -22.24 32.52
C THR A 737 -10.43 -22.84 33.89
N ARG A 738 -9.56 -22.20 34.66
CA ARG A 738 -9.14 -22.64 35.99
C ARG A 738 -9.97 -22.04 37.15
N ALA A 739 -10.83 -21.08 36.81
CA ALA A 739 -11.59 -20.36 37.85
C ALA A 739 -12.63 -21.26 38.51
N PRO A 740 -12.81 -21.17 39.84
CA PRO A 740 -13.84 -21.92 40.55
C PRO A 740 -15.23 -21.41 40.19
N LEU A 741 -16.23 -22.28 40.27
CA LEU A 741 -17.65 -21.95 40.06
C LEU A 741 -18.45 -22.43 41.29
N ASN A 742 -17.96 -22.15 42.50
CA ASN A 742 -18.46 -22.72 43.71
C ASN A 742 -19.66 -21.95 44.31
N ASP A 743 -19.65 -20.61 44.24
CA ASP A 743 -20.71 -19.78 44.76
C ASP A 743 -21.34 -18.88 43.66
N GLU A 744 -22.39 -18.12 44.03
CA GLU A 744 -23.09 -17.24 43.09
C GLU A 744 -22.22 -16.12 42.54
N GLN A 745 -21.28 -15.59 43.33
CA GLN A 745 -20.38 -14.54 42.87
C GLN A 745 -19.32 -15.09 41.89
N ASP A 746 -18.85 -16.32 42.09
CA ASP A 746 -17.99 -17.00 41.13
C ASP A 746 -18.70 -17.09 39.77
N ARG A 747 -19.97 -17.53 39.78
CA ARG A 747 -20.78 -17.64 38.53
C ARG A 747 -21.10 -16.28 37.94
N ALA A 748 -21.35 -15.27 38.77
CA ALA A 748 -21.61 -13.90 38.30
C ALA A 748 -20.39 -13.31 37.57
N ILE A 749 -19.20 -13.51 38.12
CA ILE A 749 -17.94 -13.08 37.50
C ILE A 749 -17.72 -13.84 36.18
N MET A 750 -17.98 -15.15 36.18
CA MET A 750 -17.87 -15.94 34.92
C MET A 750 -18.85 -15.46 33.87
N ALA A 751 -20.09 -15.13 34.24
CA ALA A 751 -21.06 -14.57 33.28
C ALA A 751 -20.60 -13.26 32.70
N GLU A 752 -20.10 -12.34 33.53
CA GLU A 752 -19.54 -11.06 33.11
C GLU A 752 -18.33 -11.29 32.18
N ALA A 753 -17.43 -12.19 32.53
CA ALA A 753 -16.25 -12.53 31.78
C ALA A 753 -16.57 -13.14 30.40
N LEU A 754 -17.49 -14.09 30.35
CA LEU A 754 -17.91 -14.73 29.11
C LEU A 754 -18.62 -13.76 28.16
N SER A 755 -19.49 -12.89 28.70
CA SER A 755 -20.11 -11.82 27.97
C SER A 755 -19.04 -10.88 27.32
N ALA A 756 -17.99 -10.56 28.09
CA ALA A 756 -16.88 -9.76 27.59
C ALA A 756 -16.06 -10.49 26.51
N VAL A 757 -15.69 -11.74 26.76
CA VAL A 757 -14.89 -12.54 25.82
C VAL A 757 -15.60 -12.69 24.47
N VAL A 758 -16.88 -13.00 24.51
CA VAL A 758 -17.68 -13.19 23.27
C VAL A 758 -17.74 -11.88 22.47
N ARG A 759 -17.96 -10.74 23.14
CA ARG A 759 -17.98 -9.44 22.43
C ARG A 759 -16.59 -9.02 21.94
N MET A 760 -15.53 -9.29 22.69
CA MET A 760 -14.17 -8.97 22.28
C MET A 760 -13.70 -9.81 21.08
N LEU A 761 -14.11 -11.08 21.03
CA LEU A 761 -13.78 -11.97 19.92
C LEU A 761 -14.67 -11.77 18.69
N TYR A 762 -15.87 -11.22 18.86
CA TYR A 762 -16.84 -11.12 17.77
C TYR A 762 -16.28 -10.48 16.50
N PRO A 763 -15.54 -9.37 16.54
CA PRO A 763 -15.03 -8.78 15.31
C PRO A 763 -14.14 -9.74 14.51
N ILE A 764 -13.44 -10.63 15.18
CA ILE A 764 -12.48 -11.57 14.58
C ILE A 764 -13.16 -12.89 14.18
N THR A 765 -13.97 -13.45 15.10
CA THR A 765 -14.63 -14.74 14.92
C THR A 765 -16.16 -14.60 15.07
N PRO A 766 -16.81 -13.96 14.08
CA PRO A 766 -18.20 -13.52 14.26
C PRO A 766 -19.22 -14.66 14.30
N HIS A 767 -18.96 -15.81 13.65
CA HIS A 767 -19.93 -16.91 13.60
C HIS A 767 -20.08 -17.59 14.96
N ILE A 768 -18.98 -18.00 15.57
CA ILE A 768 -19.01 -18.65 16.88
C ILE A 768 -19.57 -17.68 17.94
N CYS A 769 -19.16 -16.42 17.88
CA CYS A 769 -19.61 -15.41 18.84
C CYS A 769 -21.08 -15.07 18.68
N PHE A 770 -21.60 -15.10 17.46
CA PHE A 770 -23.03 -14.94 17.20
C PHE A 770 -23.85 -15.99 17.96
N ARG A 771 -23.46 -17.27 17.89
CA ARG A 771 -24.14 -18.36 18.59
C ARG A 771 -23.93 -18.30 20.09
N LEU A 772 -22.69 -18.07 20.54
CA LEU A 772 -22.39 -18.04 21.97
C LEU A 772 -23.12 -16.90 22.69
N TRP A 773 -23.29 -15.76 22.01
CA TRP A 773 -24.07 -14.64 22.53
C TRP A 773 -25.52 -15.03 22.79
N GLN A 774 -26.14 -15.75 21.88
CA GLN A 774 -27.50 -16.29 22.07
C GLN A 774 -27.54 -17.31 23.20
N GLU A 775 -26.57 -18.21 23.25
CA GLU A 775 -26.51 -19.27 24.27
C GLU A 775 -26.30 -18.71 25.70
N LEU A 776 -25.71 -17.50 25.79
CA LEU A 776 -25.58 -16.79 27.06
C LEU A 776 -26.88 -16.08 27.49
N GLY A 777 -27.98 -16.23 26.74
CA GLY A 777 -29.28 -15.71 27.08
C GLY A 777 -29.66 -14.38 26.48
N ASN A 778 -28.88 -13.86 25.56
CA ASN A 778 -29.17 -12.60 24.85
C ASN A 778 -30.13 -12.86 23.70
N GLN A 779 -31.18 -12.05 23.61
CA GLN A 779 -32.20 -12.21 22.56
C GLN A 779 -31.84 -11.46 21.27
N ASP A 780 -31.14 -10.32 21.38
CA ASP A 780 -30.72 -9.53 20.22
C ASP A 780 -29.44 -10.12 19.62
N ALA A 781 -29.29 -9.94 18.31
CA ALA A 781 -28.08 -10.36 17.60
C ALA A 781 -26.86 -9.55 18.08
N ILE A 782 -25.72 -10.21 18.19
CA ILE A 782 -24.47 -9.60 18.71
C ILE A 782 -23.98 -8.49 17.76
N ASP A 783 -24.35 -8.51 16.49
CA ASP A 783 -23.85 -7.59 15.47
C ASP A 783 -24.05 -6.10 15.84
N PHE A 784 -25.11 -5.81 16.58
CA PHE A 784 -25.44 -4.46 17.05
C PHE A 784 -25.33 -4.32 18.57
N ALA A 785 -24.83 -5.32 19.28
CA ALA A 785 -24.59 -5.23 20.70
C ALA A 785 -23.51 -4.16 20.99
N PRO A 786 -23.64 -3.39 22.08
CA PRO A 786 -22.62 -2.41 22.40
C PRO A 786 -21.30 -3.09 22.76
N TRP A 787 -20.20 -2.47 22.35
CA TRP A 787 -18.87 -2.92 22.75
C TRP A 787 -18.77 -2.93 24.28
N VAL A 788 -18.05 -3.91 24.80
CA VAL A 788 -17.85 -4.05 26.24
C VAL A 788 -16.91 -2.96 26.77
N GLU A 789 -17.27 -2.35 27.88
CA GLU A 789 -16.46 -1.32 28.52
C GLU A 789 -15.85 -1.84 29.83
N ALA A 790 -14.57 -1.46 30.04
CA ALA A 790 -13.90 -1.76 31.28
C ALA A 790 -14.44 -0.92 32.43
N ASP A 791 -14.66 -1.53 33.60
CA ASP A 791 -14.98 -0.82 34.81
C ASP A 791 -13.67 -0.35 35.49
N PRO A 792 -13.42 0.95 35.58
CA PRO A 792 -12.18 1.45 36.17
C PRO A 792 -12.01 0.99 37.64
N ASP A 793 -13.11 0.91 38.39
CA ASP A 793 -13.07 0.50 39.79
C ASP A 793 -12.64 -0.95 39.98
N ALA A 794 -12.98 -1.81 39.01
CA ALA A 794 -12.57 -3.22 39.01
C ALA A 794 -11.07 -3.40 38.75
N MET A 795 -10.44 -2.41 38.13
CA MET A 795 -9.00 -2.45 37.75
C MET A 795 -8.07 -1.94 38.86
N ILE A 796 -8.63 -1.38 39.94
CA ILE A 796 -7.84 -0.87 41.05
C ILE A 796 -7.18 -2.04 41.78
N GLU A 797 -5.87 -1.95 41.99
CA GLU A 797 -5.12 -2.93 42.76
C GLU A 797 -5.05 -2.49 44.21
N ASP A 798 -5.49 -3.39 45.14
CA ASP A 798 -5.34 -3.16 46.57
C ASP A 798 -3.88 -3.32 46.99
N GLU A 799 -3.14 -4.18 46.26
CA GLU A 799 -1.75 -4.49 46.53
C GLU A 799 -0.96 -4.48 45.24
N LYS A 800 0.32 -4.12 45.32
CA LYS A 800 1.27 -4.14 44.21
C LYS A 800 2.46 -5.00 44.55
N LEU A 801 2.98 -5.73 43.55
CA LEU A 801 4.23 -6.49 43.68
C LEU A 801 5.40 -5.59 43.25
N ILE A 802 6.32 -5.37 44.19
CA ILE A 802 7.53 -4.59 43.94
C ILE A 802 8.72 -5.55 43.81
N VAL A 803 9.44 -5.44 42.73
CA VAL A 803 10.70 -6.16 42.49
C VAL A 803 11.79 -5.40 43.25
N VAL A 804 12.50 -6.09 44.14
CA VAL A 804 13.61 -5.51 44.89
C VAL A 804 14.93 -5.99 44.30
N GLN A 805 15.76 -5.02 43.89
CA GLN A 805 17.12 -5.26 43.41
C GLN A 805 18.12 -4.80 44.47
N VAL A 806 19.25 -5.48 44.50
CA VAL A 806 20.44 -5.04 45.24
C VAL A 806 21.58 -4.96 44.25
N ASN A 807 22.10 -3.75 44.05
CA ASN A 807 23.13 -3.47 43.04
C ASN A 807 22.72 -3.92 41.62
N GLY A 808 21.46 -3.68 41.23
CA GLY A 808 20.90 -3.98 39.93
C GLY A 808 20.48 -5.43 39.69
N LYS A 809 20.67 -6.32 40.66
CA LYS A 809 20.28 -7.73 40.54
C LYS A 809 19.04 -8.01 41.39
N VAL A 810 18.07 -8.69 40.83
CA VAL A 810 16.85 -9.07 41.53
C VAL A 810 17.19 -9.99 42.73
N ARG A 811 16.82 -9.56 43.94
CA ARG A 811 17.08 -10.29 45.19
C ARG A 811 15.82 -10.61 46.00
N GLY A 812 14.70 -10.03 45.60
CA GLY A 812 13.42 -10.34 46.24
C GLY A 812 12.25 -9.71 45.51
N LYS A 813 11.06 -10.11 45.96
CA LYS A 813 9.80 -9.54 45.52
C LYS A 813 8.94 -9.35 46.72
N VAL A 814 8.42 -8.14 46.94
CA VAL A 814 7.58 -7.82 48.12
C VAL A 814 6.24 -7.29 47.65
N THR A 815 5.20 -7.61 48.42
CA THR A 815 3.86 -7.12 48.17
C THR A 815 3.60 -5.94 49.13
N VAL A 816 3.22 -4.80 48.54
CA VAL A 816 2.93 -3.57 49.30
C VAL A 816 1.51 -3.08 49.00
N ALA A 817 0.92 -2.28 49.91
CA ALA A 817 -0.33 -1.61 49.59
C ALA A 817 -0.19 -0.73 48.34
N ALA A 818 -1.23 -0.66 47.51
CA ALA A 818 -1.21 0.11 46.24
C ALA A 818 -0.87 1.59 46.44
N GLU A 819 -1.27 2.15 47.59
CA GLU A 819 -1.06 3.55 47.97
C GLU A 819 0.16 3.75 48.88
N ALA A 820 0.97 2.71 49.08
CA ALA A 820 2.16 2.80 49.93
C ALA A 820 3.14 3.84 49.42
N ASP A 821 3.61 4.71 50.30
CA ASP A 821 4.67 5.68 49.95
C ASP A 821 6.04 5.01 49.86
N GLU A 822 7.02 5.73 49.39
CA GLU A 822 8.40 5.23 49.23
C GLU A 822 8.97 4.70 50.56
N GLU A 823 8.73 5.36 51.69
CA GLU A 823 9.24 4.96 52.97
C GLU A 823 8.62 3.64 53.48
N SER A 824 7.31 3.45 53.26
CA SER A 824 6.62 2.19 53.56
C SER A 824 7.13 1.04 52.72
N VAL A 825 7.37 1.28 51.41
CA VAL A 825 7.94 0.29 50.49
C VAL A 825 9.35 -0.11 50.92
N LYS A 826 10.20 0.86 51.28
CA LYS A 826 11.55 0.61 51.79
C LYS A 826 11.53 -0.25 53.03
N ALA A 827 10.66 0.07 53.98
CA ALA A 827 10.53 -0.68 55.26
C ALA A 827 10.17 -2.15 55.00
N ILE A 828 9.22 -2.41 54.11
CA ILE A 828 8.79 -3.78 53.75
C ILE A 828 9.92 -4.51 53.01
N ALA A 829 10.60 -3.83 52.10
CA ALA A 829 11.71 -4.42 51.30
C ALA A 829 12.89 -4.80 52.22
N PHE A 830 13.30 -3.94 53.14
CA PHE A 830 14.39 -4.21 54.05
C PHE A 830 14.05 -5.27 55.12
N ALA A 831 12.78 -5.53 55.38
CA ALA A 831 12.33 -6.60 56.26
C ALA A 831 12.26 -7.97 55.60
N ASP A 832 12.32 -8.02 54.28
CA ASP A 832 12.28 -9.29 53.52
C ASP A 832 13.56 -10.12 53.73
N GLU A 833 13.39 -11.38 54.10
CA GLU A 833 14.49 -12.31 54.41
C GLU A 833 15.50 -12.45 53.25
N ASN A 834 15.04 -12.53 52.03
CA ASN A 834 15.91 -12.67 50.87
C ASN A 834 16.72 -11.38 50.58
N VAL A 835 16.10 -10.24 50.80
CA VAL A 835 16.75 -8.91 50.60
C VAL A 835 17.77 -8.70 51.74
N LYS A 836 17.45 -9.07 52.95
CA LYS A 836 18.36 -8.96 54.13
C LYS A 836 19.69 -9.66 53.89
N ARG A 837 19.71 -10.80 53.21
CA ARG A 837 20.96 -11.54 52.91
C ARG A 837 21.98 -10.72 52.16
N PHE A 838 21.54 -9.72 51.42
CA PHE A 838 22.38 -8.86 50.56
C PHE A 838 22.59 -7.46 51.13
N THR A 839 21.82 -7.06 52.15
CA THR A 839 21.87 -5.72 52.73
C THR A 839 22.43 -5.71 54.14
N ASP A 840 22.31 -6.81 54.90
CA ASP A 840 22.84 -6.88 56.27
C ASP A 840 24.36 -6.80 56.31
N GLY A 841 24.90 -5.91 57.14
CA GLY A 841 26.36 -5.67 57.23
C GLY A 841 26.91 -4.83 56.09
N MET A 842 26.06 -4.29 55.23
CA MET A 842 26.47 -3.43 54.12
C MET A 842 26.05 -1.99 54.39
N GLN A 843 26.82 -1.04 53.80
CA GLN A 843 26.44 0.37 53.82
C GLN A 843 25.52 0.68 52.64
N ILE A 844 24.34 1.23 52.92
CA ILE A 844 23.42 1.68 51.88
C ILE A 844 23.91 3.02 51.34
N VAL A 845 24.26 3.05 50.05
CA VAL A 845 24.73 4.24 49.37
C VAL A 845 23.57 5.06 48.82
N LYS A 846 22.62 4.38 48.20
CA LYS A 846 21.49 5.00 47.47
C LYS A 846 20.36 4.01 47.32
N VAL A 847 19.13 4.49 47.34
CA VAL A 847 17.91 3.72 47.04
C VAL A 847 17.16 4.41 45.91
N ILE A 848 16.89 3.69 44.82
CA ILE A 848 16.16 4.20 43.65
C ILE A 848 14.79 3.49 43.63
N TYR A 849 13.72 4.25 43.73
CA TYR A 849 12.37 3.75 43.70
C TYR A 849 11.64 4.17 42.43
N VAL A 850 11.13 3.19 41.69
CA VAL A 850 10.22 3.41 40.57
C VAL A 850 8.82 3.05 41.09
N ALA A 851 7.99 4.04 41.24
CA ALA A 851 6.67 3.91 41.88
C ALA A 851 5.87 2.73 41.31
N GLY A 852 5.47 1.83 42.20
CA GLY A 852 4.64 0.67 41.89
C GLY A 852 5.32 -0.44 41.07
N LYS A 853 6.63 -0.38 40.84
CA LYS A 853 7.34 -1.35 40.00
C LYS A 853 8.58 -1.94 40.62
N LEU A 854 9.54 -1.12 41.05
CA LEU A 854 10.91 -1.52 41.36
C LEU A 854 11.53 -0.68 42.47
N LEU A 855 12.25 -1.34 43.34
CA LEU A 855 13.14 -0.71 44.31
C LEU A 855 14.53 -1.27 44.12
N ASN A 856 15.52 -0.43 43.77
CA ASN A 856 16.92 -0.82 43.65
C ASN A 856 17.74 -0.22 44.79
N VAL A 857 18.35 -1.08 45.58
CA VAL A 857 19.20 -0.70 46.73
C VAL A 857 20.68 -0.84 46.31
N VAL A 858 21.36 0.27 46.31
CA VAL A 858 22.79 0.29 46.00
C VAL A 858 23.58 0.23 47.33
N VAL A 859 24.36 -0.83 47.49
CA VAL A 859 25.17 -1.09 48.71
C VAL A 859 26.65 -1.22 48.38
N LYS A 860 27.50 -0.97 49.41
CA LYS A 860 28.91 -1.23 49.37
C LYS A 860 29.36 -1.86 50.70
N PRO A 861 30.53 -2.61 50.78
CA PRO A 861 31.06 -3.09 52.03
C PRO A 861 31.30 -1.94 53.02
N GLN A 862 31.04 -2.19 54.31
CA GLN A 862 31.32 -1.22 55.36
C GLN A 862 32.81 -1.02 55.55
#